data_e77ddb13b52f30fdabd8b31a6ed1fb6e
#
_entry.id   e77ddb13b52f30fdabd8b31a6ed1fb6e
#
_cell.length_a   1.000
_cell.length_b   1.000
_cell.length_c   1.000
_cell.angle_alpha   90.00
_cell.angle_beta   90.00
_cell.angle_gamma   90.00
#
_symmetry.space_group_name_H-M   'P 1'
#
loop_
_entity.id
_entity.type
_entity.pdbx_description
1 polymer ?
#
loop_
_entity_poly.entity_id
_entity_poly.type
_entity_poly.pdbx_seq_one_letter_code
_entity_poly.pdbx_strand_id
1 'polypeptide(L)'
;MNSEYLKSYLANYFDLTALKVEELNGYDNKNFLIQTKEGVQFIAKTYTDTSLITLLEEESRILSELQLTIDLPAPRKSRNAKWVERIDDTYFKGLIRVLTYVSGSFLADTSPSLQTANSIGQQTALLHQKLSTIQSGIISQRHWNWHLNASKLLKSKMHFIADLEVRRALHYFIQCFEQYVLTQKEDLPSGIIHNDLNEYNLLADTQGLTGIIDFGDIAYAPRIYDLAIAMVYIAYDKEDYLNWSAALLKGYFDKAPLSQLELELLYYVMAMRLCASLCNSAEAKVTQPENEYAGVSEDRATKMLLSWLEIGPIKAFEHYTNATSSANSSSLSANEKLEERHKFLSKSLSVSYEQPLYLKRAALQYMYDHKGTTFLDAYNNIPHVGHNHPKVVEAAQKQLLKLNTNTRYLYDELAVYAQDLLSHFPPRLNKVFFVNSGSEASDLAIRIARFCSDKKGVAVVEHGYHGHTQTGIEISDYKFNHPKGIGQADHIVKLPLLAEQDRHHFSNRWPEIEKQLEQSTDLAAFISESILGCAGQVPLLEGYLPMIYEQIRKGGGYCIADEVQTGFGRVGTHFWAFQQQNVIPDMVVIGKPMGNGHPMGAVVCTAELADTFSEGVEFFSSFGGNPVSCVIGKAVLEVIAEEELQQQALHNGNYYFKC
;
A
#
# COMPACT_ATOMS: atom_id res chain seq x y z
N MET A 1 20.02 10.23 -37.54
CA MET A 1 19.96 10.48 -39.02
C MET A 1 20.13 11.97 -39.25
N ASN A 2 20.89 12.40 -40.35
CA ASN A 2 21.02 13.81 -40.73
C ASN A 2 19.80 14.20 -41.62
N SER A 3 19.31 15.43 -41.51
CA SER A 3 18.16 15.95 -42.27
C SER A 3 18.34 15.88 -43.79
N GLU A 4 19.56 16.08 -44.32
CA GLU A 4 19.84 16.00 -45.77
C GLU A 4 19.72 14.57 -46.32
N TYR A 5 20.20 13.57 -45.58
CA TYR A 5 19.99 12.17 -45.97
C TYR A 5 18.53 11.78 -45.88
N LEU A 6 17.79 12.25 -44.83
CA LEU A 6 16.37 11.99 -44.73
C LEU A 6 15.60 12.56 -45.93
N LYS A 7 15.92 13.79 -46.39
CA LYS A 7 15.34 14.35 -47.63
C LYS A 7 15.53 13.44 -48.84
N SER A 8 16.76 12.89 -49.00
CA SER A 8 17.07 11.96 -50.08
C SER A 8 16.24 10.70 -49.99
N TYR A 9 16.11 10.08 -48.80
CA TYR A 9 15.30 8.87 -48.61
C TYR A 9 13.83 9.12 -48.86
N LEU A 10 13.29 10.26 -48.38
CA LEU A 10 11.89 10.66 -48.63
C LEU A 10 11.58 10.82 -50.12
N ALA A 11 12.50 11.45 -50.89
CA ALA A 11 12.33 11.60 -52.31
C ALA A 11 12.44 10.25 -53.05
N ASN A 12 13.41 9.40 -52.68
CA ASN A 12 13.64 8.13 -53.35
C ASN A 12 12.60 7.06 -53.07
N TYR A 13 12.17 6.96 -51.81
CA TYR A 13 11.26 5.87 -51.38
C TYR A 13 9.81 6.29 -51.26
N PHE A 14 9.50 7.54 -50.88
CA PHE A 14 8.11 7.96 -50.59
C PHE A 14 7.55 9.01 -51.55
N ASP A 15 8.32 9.40 -52.54
CA ASP A 15 7.91 10.41 -53.52
C ASP A 15 7.53 11.75 -52.86
N LEU A 16 8.36 12.16 -51.88
CA LEU A 16 8.17 13.38 -51.10
C LEU A 16 9.38 14.32 -51.27
N THR A 17 9.15 15.50 -51.87
CA THR A 17 10.15 16.56 -51.98
C THR A 17 10.05 17.47 -50.76
N ALA A 18 10.89 17.23 -49.75
CA ALA A 18 10.90 17.99 -48.51
C ALA A 18 11.57 19.37 -48.71
N LEU A 19 10.82 20.47 -48.42
CA LEU A 19 11.36 21.81 -48.33
C LEU A 19 12.09 22.01 -46.99
N LYS A 20 11.42 21.68 -45.88
CA LYS A 20 11.95 21.76 -44.50
C LYS A 20 11.85 20.41 -43.82
N VAL A 21 12.86 20.08 -43.02
CA VAL A 21 12.90 18.94 -42.12
C VAL A 21 13.33 19.44 -40.75
N GLU A 22 12.53 19.17 -39.74
CA GLU A 22 12.75 19.59 -38.36
C GLU A 22 12.69 18.36 -37.45
N GLU A 23 13.72 18.12 -36.66
CA GLU A 23 13.76 17.01 -35.70
C GLU A 23 12.83 17.38 -34.53
N LEU A 24 11.90 16.48 -34.20
CA LEU A 24 11.00 16.59 -33.07
C LEU A 24 11.53 15.76 -31.92
N ASN A 25 11.20 16.18 -30.72
CA ASN A 25 11.50 15.40 -29.52
C ASN A 25 10.74 14.07 -29.54
N GLY A 26 11.38 12.98 -29.08
CA GLY A 26 10.81 11.65 -28.99
C GLY A 26 11.51 10.83 -27.94
N TYR A 27 10.80 9.85 -27.33
CA TYR A 27 11.32 9.03 -26.24
C TYR A 27 12.23 7.89 -26.76
N ASP A 28 11.72 7.08 -27.70
CA ASP A 28 12.42 5.86 -28.17
C ASP A 28 12.98 5.99 -29.61
N ASN A 29 12.44 6.89 -30.42
CA ASN A 29 12.73 6.99 -31.84
C ASN A 29 12.93 8.44 -32.27
N LYS A 30 13.64 8.65 -33.37
CA LYS A 30 13.75 10.00 -33.94
C LYS A 30 12.55 10.28 -34.83
N ASN A 31 11.85 11.36 -34.51
CA ASN A 31 10.72 11.88 -35.25
C ASN A 31 11.10 13.15 -35.99
N PHE A 32 10.63 13.33 -37.22
CA PHE A 32 10.90 14.51 -38.03
C PHE A 32 9.62 15.06 -38.63
N LEU A 33 9.38 16.36 -38.41
CA LEU A 33 8.35 17.08 -39.13
C LEU A 33 8.88 17.44 -40.52
N ILE A 34 8.14 17.02 -41.54
CA ILE A 34 8.45 17.24 -42.95
C ILE A 34 7.44 18.22 -43.51
N GLN A 35 7.92 19.29 -44.15
CA GLN A 35 7.08 20.21 -44.91
C GLN A 35 7.46 20.13 -46.38
N THR A 36 6.48 19.84 -47.26
CA THR A 36 6.69 19.80 -48.72
C THR A 36 6.63 21.18 -49.35
N LYS A 37 7.00 21.29 -50.62
CA LYS A 37 6.89 22.57 -51.37
C LYS A 37 5.45 23.05 -51.55
N GLU A 38 4.51 22.10 -51.55
CA GLU A 38 3.06 22.35 -51.64
C GLU A 38 2.43 22.74 -50.30
N GLY A 39 3.23 22.84 -49.23
CA GLY A 39 2.78 23.19 -47.90
C GLY A 39 2.18 22.00 -47.10
N VAL A 40 2.17 20.81 -47.64
CA VAL A 40 1.66 19.60 -46.94
C VAL A 40 2.69 19.13 -45.90
N GLN A 41 2.20 18.72 -44.73
CA GLN A 41 3.07 18.26 -43.63
C GLN A 41 2.94 16.76 -43.42
N PHE A 42 4.06 16.13 -43.05
CA PHE A 42 4.18 14.72 -42.70
C PHE A 42 5.06 14.53 -41.48
N ILE A 43 4.93 13.38 -40.81
CA ILE A 43 5.86 12.89 -39.79
C ILE A 43 6.63 11.71 -40.36
N ALA A 44 7.96 11.82 -40.40
CA ALA A 44 8.84 10.68 -40.67
C ALA A 44 9.38 10.15 -39.34
N LYS A 45 9.15 8.88 -39.06
CA LYS A 45 9.69 8.16 -37.89
C LYS A 45 10.81 7.23 -38.33
N THR A 46 11.95 7.24 -37.62
CA THR A 46 13.10 6.42 -37.94
C THR A 46 13.48 5.54 -36.75
N TYR A 47 13.81 4.28 -37.02
CA TYR A 47 14.10 3.25 -36.02
C TYR A 47 15.43 2.61 -36.33
N THR A 48 16.30 2.41 -35.34
CA THR A 48 17.58 1.71 -35.49
C THR A 48 17.40 0.19 -35.35
N ASP A 49 16.41 -0.26 -34.62
CA ASP A 49 16.07 -1.68 -34.48
C ASP A 49 15.26 -2.16 -35.70
N THR A 50 15.92 -2.90 -36.56
CA THR A 50 15.30 -3.45 -37.79
C THR A 50 14.42 -4.67 -37.55
N SER A 51 14.43 -5.25 -36.35
CA SER A 51 13.52 -6.35 -35.97
C SER A 51 12.06 -5.90 -35.86
N LEU A 52 11.84 -4.61 -35.67
CA LEU A 52 10.51 -4.00 -35.55
C LEU A 52 9.72 -3.94 -36.86
N ILE A 53 10.29 -4.30 -38.02
CA ILE A 53 9.66 -4.10 -39.33
C ILE A 53 8.25 -4.74 -39.42
N THR A 54 8.09 -5.96 -38.93
CA THR A 54 6.81 -6.67 -38.96
C THR A 54 5.76 -6.00 -38.09
N LEU A 55 6.16 -5.52 -36.92
CA LEU A 55 5.29 -4.78 -36.01
C LEU A 55 4.84 -3.45 -36.63
N LEU A 56 5.78 -2.66 -37.16
CA LEU A 56 5.50 -1.35 -37.76
C LEU A 56 4.65 -1.43 -39.03
N GLU A 57 4.82 -2.48 -39.83
CA GLU A 57 3.92 -2.76 -40.97
C GLU A 57 2.51 -3.06 -40.49
N GLU A 58 2.37 -3.84 -39.42
CA GLU A 58 1.06 -4.18 -38.85
C GLU A 58 0.39 -2.98 -38.20
N GLU A 59 1.12 -2.17 -37.44
CA GLU A 59 0.61 -0.89 -36.92
C GLU A 59 0.10 0.01 -38.05
N SER A 60 0.87 0.11 -39.15
CA SER A 60 0.50 0.92 -40.31
C SER A 60 -0.72 0.35 -41.02
N ARG A 61 -0.87 -0.99 -41.11
CA ARG A 61 -2.09 -1.64 -41.64
C ARG A 61 -3.29 -1.25 -40.81
N ILE A 62 -3.20 -1.39 -39.48
CA ILE A 62 -4.29 -1.04 -38.55
C ILE A 62 -4.68 0.42 -38.72
N LEU A 63 -3.72 1.34 -38.70
CA LEU A 63 -3.98 2.78 -38.91
C LEU A 63 -4.67 3.06 -40.24
N SER A 64 -4.31 2.35 -41.31
CA SER A 64 -4.92 2.54 -42.64
C SER A 64 -6.40 2.13 -42.71
N GLU A 65 -6.84 1.27 -41.79
CA GLU A 65 -8.23 0.79 -41.69
C GLU A 65 -9.10 1.65 -40.73
N LEU A 66 -8.45 2.48 -39.89
CA LEU A 66 -9.16 3.32 -38.92
C LEU A 66 -9.77 4.57 -39.58
N GLN A 67 -11.04 4.80 -39.29
CA GLN A 67 -11.76 6.00 -39.69
C GLN A 67 -12.62 6.50 -38.51
N LEU A 68 -12.29 7.68 -38.00
CA LEU A 68 -13.03 8.37 -36.94
C LEU A 68 -13.51 9.74 -37.46
N THR A 69 -14.30 10.41 -36.64
CA THR A 69 -14.75 11.79 -36.92
C THR A 69 -13.70 12.84 -36.56
N ILE A 70 -12.64 12.42 -35.87
CA ILE A 70 -11.45 13.21 -35.51
C ILE A 70 -10.27 12.79 -36.38
N ASP A 71 -9.25 13.61 -36.42
CA ASP A 71 -8.07 13.36 -37.23
C ASP A 71 -7.17 12.29 -36.64
N LEU A 72 -6.70 11.38 -37.47
CA LEU A 72 -5.73 10.35 -37.16
C LEU A 72 -4.54 10.41 -38.12
N PRO A 73 -3.33 9.98 -37.71
CA PRO A 73 -2.20 9.90 -38.61
C PRO A 73 -2.40 8.75 -39.61
N ALA A 74 -2.47 9.08 -40.89
CA ALA A 74 -2.60 8.08 -41.96
C ALA A 74 -1.19 7.65 -42.46
N PRO A 75 -0.88 6.36 -42.52
CA PRO A 75 0.41 5.89 -43.03
C PRO A 75 0.48 6.06 -44.56
N ARG A 76 1.65 6.51 -45.04
CA ARG A 76 1.95 6.66 -46.47
C ARG A 76 2.74 5.45 -46.97
N LYS A 77 2.27 4.83 -48.05
CA LYS A 77 3.01 3.76 -48.72
C LYS A 77 4.20 4.35 -49.50
N SER A 78 5.29 3.61 -49.48
CA SER A 78 6.44 3.86 -50.35
C SER A 78 6.14 3.53 -51.81
N ARG A 79 7.11 3.86 -52.71
CA ARG A 79 7.09 3.41 -54.12
C ARG A 79 7.08 1.88 -54.26
N ASN A 80 7.59 1.16 -53.24
CA ASN A 80 7.62 -0.31 -53.22
C ASN A 80 6.29 -0.89 -52.63
N ALA A 81 5.25 -0.07 -52.48
CA ALA A 81 3.94 -0.42 -51.88
C ALA A 81 4.04 -0.91 -50.44
N LYS A 82 5.11 -0.63 -49.69
CA LYS A 82 5.34 -0.95 -48.28
C LYS A 82 4.99 0.26 -47.38
N TRP A 83 4.57 0.01 -46.17
CA TRP A 83 4.40 1.06 -45.15
C TRP A 83 5.71 1.47 -44.50
N VAL A 84 6.68 0.52 -44.41
CA VAL A 84 7.98 0.69 -43.76
C VAL A 84 9.09 0.30 -44.71
N GLU A 85 10.06 1.19 -44.92
CA GLU A 85 11.25 0.91 -45.72
C GLU A 85 12.44 0.58 -44.83
N ARG A 86 13.17 -0.44 -45.20
CA ARG A 86 14.44 -0.79 -44.58
C ARG A 86 15.56 -0.13 -45.36
N ILE A 87 16.38 0.65 -44.67
CA ILE A 87 17.57 1.30 -45.19
C ILE A 87 18.79 0.60 -44.59
N ASP A 88 19.74 0.22 -45.44
CA ASP A 88 21.01 -0.39 -45.02
C ASP A 88 22.12 0.15 -45.93
N ASP A 89 22.60 1.34 -45.64
CA ASP A 89 23.68 1.98 -46.36
C ASP A 89 24.73 2.58 -45.38
N THR A 90 25.68 3.34 -45.92
CA THR A 90 26.77 3.96 -45.13
C THR A 90 26.30 5.07 -44.21
N TYR A 91 25.14 5.65 -44.43
CA TYR A 91 24.64 6.85 -43.74
C TYR A 91 23.58 6.52 -42.71
N PHE A 92 22.79 5.44 -42.93
CA PHE A 92 21.78 5.00 -42.01
C PHE A 92 21.50 3.49 -42.15
N LYS A 93 21.43 2.80 -41.00
CA LYS A 93 20.94 1.42 -40.92
C LYS A 93 19.72 1.43 -39.99
N GLY A 94 18.56 1.06 -40.54
CA GLY A 94 17.32 1.10 -39.79
C GLY A 94 16.07 1.08 -40.65
N LEU A 95 14.96 1.53 -40.06
CA LEU A 95 13.65 1.58 -40.69
C LEU A 95 13.17 3.01 -40.80
N ILE A 96 12.40 3.33 -41.86
CA ILE A 96 11.72 4.60 -42.04
C ILE A 96 10.26 4.34 -42.35
N ARG A 97 9.35 5.02 -41.67
CA ARG A 97 7.94 5.12 -42.06
C ARG A 97 7.48 6.58 -42.08
N VAL A 98 6.48 6.88 -42.88
CA VAL A 98 5.92 8.23 -43.05
C VAL A 98 4.42 8.19 -42.74
N LEU A 99 3.99 9.16 -41.95
CA LEU A 99 2.59 9.37 -41.55
C LEU A 99 2.16 10.80 -41.94
N THR A 100 0.89 11.02 -42.19
CA THR A 100 0.34 12.39 -42.31
C THR A 100 0.50 13.12 -40.97
N TYR A 101 0.77 14.41 -41.04
CA TYR A 101 0.75 15.27 -39.86
C TYR A 101 -0.69 15.58 -39.46
N VAL A 102 -1.02 15.42 -38.19
CA VAL A 102 -2.30 15.81 -37.61
C VAL A 102 -2.11 17.17 -36.95
N SER A 103 -2.86 18.16 -37.40
CA SER A 103 -2.77 19.53 -36.87
C SER A 103 -3.64 19.68 -35.62
N GLY A 104 -3.17 20.44 -34.63
CA GLY A 104 -3.88 20.72 -33.40
C GLY A 104 -2.94 21.08 -32.27
N SER A 105 -3.50 21.48 -31.13
CA SER A 105 -2.74 21.73 -29.90
C SER A 105 -2.77 20.49 -29.02
N PHE A 106 -1.63 20.14 -28.42
CA PHE A 106 -1.61 19.06 -27.43
C PHE A 106 -2.54 19.39 -26.27
N LEU A 107 -3.26 18.41 -25.76
CA LEU A 107 -4.10 18.57 -24.58
C LEU A 107 -3.32 19.18 -23.41
N ALA A 108 -2.03 18.82 -23.27
CA ALA A 108 -1.11 19.38 -22.29
C ALA A 108 -0.96 20.91 -22.37
N ASP A 109 -1.05 21.47 -23.59
CA ASP A 109 -0.84 22.89 -23.87
C ASP A 109 -2.16 23.69 -23.86
N THR A 110 -3.28 23.02 -23.60
CA THR A 110 -4.61 23.63 -23.57
C THR A 110 -5.13 23.82 -22.15
N SER A 111 -6.22 24.56 -22.02
CA SER A 111 -7.01 24.64 -20.79
C SER A 111 -8.31 23.85 -20.97
N PRO A 112 -8.29 22.52 -20.78
CA PRO A 112 -9.45 21.69 -21.05
C PRO A 112 -10.62 22.01 -20.12
N SER A 113 -11.84 21.78 -20.61
CA SER A 113 -13.09 21.85 -19.85
C SER A 113 -13.62 20.44 -19.53
N LEU A 114 -14.64 20.33 -18.68
CA LEU A 114 -15.35 19.05 -18.48
C LEU A 114 -16.02 18.57 -19.77
N GLN A 115 -16.39 19.48 -20.68
CA GLN A 115 -16.89 19.14 -22.01
C GLN A 115 -15.77 18.50 -22.86
N THR A 116 -14.53 19.04 -22.79
CA THR A 116 -13.36 18.43 -23.44
C THR A 116 -13.12 17.02 -22.90
N ALA A 117 -13.18 16.82 -21.57
CA ALA A 117 -13.06 15.50 -20.96
C ALA A 117 -14.13 14.52 -21.48
N ASN A 118 -15.38 14.96 -21.54
CA ASN A 118 -16.49 14.16 -22.09
C ASN A 118 -16.26 13.80 -23.57
N SER A 119 -15.81 14.75 -24.39
CA SER A 119 -15.46 14.52 -25.80
C SER A 119 -14.36 13.48 -25.96
N ILE A 120 -13.30 13.52 -25.13
CA ILE A 120 -12.22 12.51 -25.12
C ILE A 120 -12.84 11.13 -24.85
N GLY A 121 -13.71 10.99 -23.85
CA GLY A 121 -14.39 9.74 -23.55
C GLY A 121 -15.20 9.19 -24.72
N GLN A 122 -15.98 10.05 -25.39
CA GLN A 122 -16.77 9.66 -26.57
C GLN A 122 -15.87 9.13 -27.71
N GLN A 123 -14.79 9.84 -28.01
CA GLN A 123 -13.89 9.47 -29.11
C GLN A 123 -13.07 8.19 -28.76
N THR A 124 -12.68 8.03 -27.50
CA THR A 124 -12.06 6.76 -27.04
C THR A 124 -12.99 5.57 -27.20
N ALA A 125 -14.28 5.72 -26.89
CA ALA A 125 -15.28 4.66 -27.12
C ALA A 125 -15.44 4.33 -28.61
N LEU A 126 -15.49 5.34 -29.47
CA LEU A 126 -15.58 5.17 -30.93
C LEU A 126 -14.31 4.50 -31.49
N LEU A 127 -13.13 4.87 -30.99
CA LEU A 127 -11.87 4.23 -31.33
C LEU A 127 -11.91 2.73 -30.99
N HIS A 128 -12.34 2.36 -29.77
CA HIS A 128 -12.47 0.97 -29.36
C HIS A 128 -13.48 0.19 -30.21
N GLN A 129 -14.61 0.79 -30.57
CA GLN A 129 -15.57 0.17 -31.47
C GLN A 129 -14.97 -0.13 -32.85
N LYS A 130 -14.14 0.75 -33.39
CA LYS A 130 -13.45 0.53 -34.66
C LYS A 130 -12.34 -0.51 -34.52
N LEU A 131 -11.49 -0.40 -33.51
CA LEU A 131 -10.42 -1.37 -33.24
C LEU A 131 -10.94 -2.78 -32.97
N SER A 132 -12.15 -2.94 -32.39
CA SER A 132 -12.74 -4.25 -32.12
C SER A 132 -13.08 -5.04 -33.39
N THR A 133 -13.20 -4.39 -34.54
CA THR A 133 -13.42 -5.04 -35.82
C THR A 133 -12.13 -5.53 -36.49
N ILE A 134 -10.97 -5.15 -35.96
CA ILE A 134 -9.65 -5.45 -36.51
C ILE A 134 -9.01 -6.60 -35.72
N GLN A 135 -8.54 -7.61 -36.42
CA GLN A 135 -7.80 -8.72 -35.82
C GLN A 135 -6.31 -8.62 -36.20
N SER A 136 -5.45 -8.90 -35.22
CA SER A 136 -4.00 -8.96 -35.44
C SER A 136 -3.33 -9.98 -34.52
N GLY A 137 -2.79 -11.03 -35.06
CA GLY A 137 -1.99 -12.01 -34.32
C GLY A 137 -0.67 -11.42 -33.79
N ILE A 138 -0.11 -10.43 -34.50
CA ILE A 138 1.14 -9.75 -34.12
C ILE A 138 0.90 -8.90 -32.86
N ILE A 139 -0.14 -8.08 -32.85
CA ILE A 139 -0.47 -7.21 -31.70
C ILE A 139 -0.94 -8.06 -30.51
N SER A 140 -1.67 -9.14 -30.72
CA SER A 140 -2.12 -10.02 -29.64
C SER A 140 -0.98 -10.73 -28.90
N GLN A 141 0.17 -10.90 -29.54
CA GLN A 141 1.38 -11.53 -28.96
C GLN A 141 2.42 -10.51 -28.51
N ARG A 142 2.16 -9.22 -28.67
CA ARG A 142 3.12 -8.17 -28.32
C ARG A 142 3.34 -8.12 -26.81
N HIS A 143 4.60 -8.24 -26.38
CA HIS A 143 5.06 -7.95 -25.02
C HIS A 143 5.68 -6.55 -25.00
N TRP A 144 5.17 -5.70 -24.10
CA TRP A 144 5.58 -4.30 -24.01
C TRP A 144 5.75 -3.84 -22.56
N ASN A 145 6.83 -3.11 -22.27
CA ASN A 145 7.16 -2.69 -20.90
C ASN A 145 6.14 -1.71 -20.30
N TRP A 146 5.44 -0.94 -21.14
CA TRP A 146 4.38 -0.03 -20.73
C TRP A 146 2.99 -0.69 -20.64
N HIS A 147 2.92 -1.99 -20.93
CA HIS A 147 1.67 -2.72 -20.75
C HIS A 147 1.35 -2.85 -19.27
N LEU A 148 0.14 -2.46 -18.83
CA LEU A 148 -0.23 -2.47 -17.41
C LEU A 148 -0.14 -3.86 -16.76
N ASN A 149 -0.20 -4.95 -17.51
CA ASN A 149 0.02 -6.31 -16.99
C ASN A 149 1.48 -6.60 -16.58
N ALA A 150 2.41 -5.69 -16.82
CA ALA A 150 3.84 -5.86 -16.50
C ALA A 150 4.17 -5.63 -15.00
N SER A 151 3.28 -6.01 -14.09
CA SER A 151 3.39 -5.78 -12.64
C SER A 151 4.70 -6.28 -12.03
N LYS A 152 5.18 -7.46 -12.47
CA LYS A 152 6.48 -8.01 -12.00
C LYS A 152 7.65 -7.12 -12.37
N LEU A 153 7.65 -6.54 -13.57
CA LEU A 153 8.67 -5.60 -14.02
C LEU A 153 8.62 -4.31 -13.18
N LEU A 154 7.43 -3.79 -12.89
CA LEU A 154 7.28 -2.60 -12.05
C LEU A 154 7.77 -2.85 -10.62
N LYS A 155 7.45 -4.00 -10.03
CA LYS A 155 8.01 -4.40 -8.71
C LYS A 155 9.53 -4.39 -8.69
N SER A 156 10.19 -4.85 -9.76
CA SER A 156 11.66 -4.83 -9.85
C SER A 156 12.26 -3.43 -9.94
N LYS A 157 11.48 -2.41 -10.34
CA LYS A 157 11.91 -1.01 -10.46
C LYS A 157 11.64 -0.18 -9.21
N MET A 158 10.85 -0.67 -8.26
CA MET A 158 10.48 0.09 -7.06
C MET A 158 11.67 0.56 -6.22
N HIS A 159 12.81 -0.12 -6.29
CA HIS A 159 14.01 0.28 -5.56
C HIS A 159 14.61 1.61 -6.04
N PHE A 160 14.27 2.08 -7.27
CA PHE A 160 14.66 3.40 -7.75
C PHE A 160 13.85 4.54 -7.10
N ILE A 161 12.73 4.24 -6.45
CA ILE A 161 11.91 5.24 -5.75
C ILE A 161 12.50 5.49 -4.36
N ALA A 162 13.02 6.69 -4.12
CA ALA A 162 13.64 7.05 -2.84
C ALA A 162 12.60 7.29 -1.73
N ASP A 163 11.48 7.91 -2.06
CA ASP A 163 10.42 8.24 -1.10
C ASP A 163 9.71 6.97 -0.60
N LEU A 164 9.74 6.75 0.72
CA LEU A 164 9.17 5.56 1.36
C LEU A 164 7.64 5.53 1.32
N GLU A 165 6.99 6.68 1.42
CA GLU A 165 5.52 6.78 1.36
C GLU A 165 5.02 6.43 -0.04
N VAL A 166 5.67 6.99 -1.06
CA VAL A 166 5.39 6.68 -2.47
C VAL A 166 5.65 5.20 -2.76
N ARG A 167 6.78 4.66 -2.31
CA ARG A 167 7.13 3.24 -2.51
C ARG A 167 6.08 2.31 -1.89
N ARG A 168 5.58 2.64 -0.70
CA ARG A 168 4.53 1.92 0.01
C ARG A 168 3.21 1.92 -0.75
N ALA A 169 2.80 3.10 -1.23
CA ALA A 169 1.60 3.25 -2.05
C ALA A 169 1.71 2.47 -3.38
N LEU A 170 2.86 2.54 -4.05
CA LEU A 170 3.15 1.75 -5.26
C LEU A 170 2.99 0.25 -5.01
N HIS A 171 3.62 -0.26 -3.95
CA HIS A 171 3.53 -1.68 -3.61
C HIS A 171 2.08 -2.11 -3.35
N TYR A 172 1.34 -1.32 -2.58
CA TYR A 172 -0.08 -1.56 -2.30
C TYR A 172 -0.90 -1.61 -3.60
N PHE A 173 -0.78 -0.63 -4.48
CA PHE A 173 -1.58 -0.58 -5.70
C PHE A 173 -1.21 -1.67 -6.71
N ILE A 174 0.09 -1.98 -6.86
CA ILE A 174 0.52 -3.07 -7.73
C ILE A 174 -0.05 -4.41 -7.21
N GLN A 175 -0.01 -4.66 -5.89
CA GLN A 175 -0.60 -5.85 -5.30
C GLN A 175 -2.13 -5.89 -5.49
N CYS A 176 -2.83 -4.77 -5.29
CA CYS A 176 -4.27 -4.69 -5.56
C CYS A 176 -4.60 -4.97 -7.02
N PHE A 177 -3.81 -4.43 -7.96
CA PHE A 177 -4.00 -4.72 -9.39
C PHE A 177 -3.83 -6.21 -9.70
N GLU A 178 -2.81 -6.85 -9.15
CA GLU A 178 -2.60 -8.30 -9.30
C GLU A 178 -3.78 -9.12 -8.74
N GLN A 179 -4.30 -8.73 -7.57
CA GLN A 179 -5.35 -9.48 -6.87
C GLN A 179 -6.75 -9.23 -7.41
N TYR A 180 -7.06 -8.01 -7.85
CA TYR A 180 -8.42 -7.64 -8.26
C TYR A 180 -8.57 -7.56 -9.77
N VAL A 181 -7.57 -7.07 -10.51
CA VAL A 181 -7.68 -6.88 -11.96
C VAL A 181 -7.18 -8.11 -12.73
N LEU A 182 -5.95 -8.58 -12.44
CA LEU A 182 -5.39 -9.70 -13.20
C LEU A 182 -6.13 -11.02 -12.99
N THR A 183 -6.70 -11.24 -11.81
CA THR A 183 -7.50 -12.45 -11.52
C THR A 183 -8.83 -12.50 -12.27
N GLN A 184 -9.34 -11.34 -12.70
CA GLN A 184 -10.61 -11.19 -13.41
C GLN A 184 -10.42 -10.75 -14.87
N LYS A 185 -9.18 -10.78 -15.38
CA LYS A 185 -8.82 -10.26 -16.70
C LYS A 185 -9.62 -10.93 -17.83
N GLU A 186 -9.87 -12.22 -17.71
CA GLU A 186 -10.60 -12.99 -18.74
C GLU A 186 -12.10 -12.62 -18.81
N ASP A 187 -12.64 -12.00 -17.75
CA ASP A 187 -14.02 -11.52 -17.69
C ASP A 187 -14.18 -10.09 -18.25
N LEU A 188 -13.05 -9.45 -18.61
CA LEU A 188 -13.03 -8.08 -19.12
C LEU A 188 -13.08 -8.06 -20.66
N PRO A 189 -13.95 -7.24 -21.27
CA PRO A 189 -13.94 -7.01 -22.70
C PRO A 189 -12.58 -6.51 -23.18
N SER A 190 -11.91 -7.32 -23.98
CA SER A 190 -10.55 -7.09 -24.46
C SER A 190 -10.51 -6.92 -25.98
N GLY A 191 -9.54 -6.17 -26.48
CA GLY A 191 -9.30 -5.90 -27.88
C GLY A 191 -8.00 -5.16 -28.12
N ILE A 192 -7.78 -4.72 -29.35
CA ILE A 192 -6.70 -3.81 -29.65
C ILE A 192 -7.04 -2.46 -29.03
N ILE A 193 -6.10 -1.87 -28.30
CA ILE A 193 -6.19 -0.57 -27.64
C ILE A 193 -5.00 0.30 -28.03
N HIS A 194 -5.11 1.62 -27.86
CA HIS A 194 -4.04 2.57 -28.10
C HIS A 194 -2.89 2.41 -27.09
N ASN A 195 -3.25 2.14 -25.85
CA ASN A 195 -2.38 1.89 -24.69
C ASN A 195 -1.53 3.08 -24.18
N ASP A 196 -1.64 4.27 -24.81
CA ASP A 196 -0.94 5.48 -24.36
C ASP A 196 -1.72 6.77 -24.68
N LEU A 197 -2.98 6.86 -24.24
CA LEU A 197 -3.83 8.06 -24.39
C LEU A 197 -3.46 9.13 -23.36
N ASN A 198 -2.21 9.60 -23.41
CA ASN A 198 -1.70 10.67 -22.56
C ASN A 198 -1.97 12.08 -23.16
N GLU A 199 -1.69 13.13 -22.40
CA GLU A 199 -1.96 14.52 -22.78
C GLU A 199 -1.14 15.05 -23.96
N TYR A 200 -0.07 14.35 -24.36
CA TYR A 200 0.75 14.67 -25.55
C TYR A 200 0.36 13.86 -26.78
N ASN A 201 -0.48 12.83 -26.63
CA ASN A 201 -1.00 12.02 -27.72
C ASN A 201 -2.45 12.40 -28.09
N LEU A 202 -3.07 13.30 -27.32
CA LEU A 202 -4.41 13.84 -27.55
C LEU A 202 -4.31 15.29 -28.02
N LEU A 203 -4.92 15.59 -29.15
CA LEU A 203 -5.04 16.96 -29.69
C LEU A 203 -6.43 17.48 -29.40
N ALA A 204 -6.53 18.69 -28.84
CA ALA A 204 -7.81 19.25 -28.42
C ALA A 204 -7.88 20.77 -28.69
N ASP A 205 -9.11 21.26 -28.77
CA ASP A 205 -9.44 22.68 -28.79
C ASP A 205 -10.51 23.00 -27.73
N THR A 206 -11.09 24.20 -27.82
CA THR A 206 -12.16 24.64 -26.91
C THR A 206 -13.47 23.87 -27.07
N GLN A 207 -13.66 23.16 -28.18
CA GLN A 207 -14.87 22.40 -28.50
C GLN A 207 -14.76 20.93 -28.10
N GLY A 208 -13.53 20.39 -28.04
CA GLY A 208 -13.30 18.98 -27.65
C GLY A 208 -12.03 18.38 -28.24
N LEU A 209 -12.00 17.05 -28.33
CA LEU A 209 -10.90 16.31 -28.93
C LEU A 209 -10.95 16.45 -30.46
N THR A 210 -9.83 16.85 -31.07
CA THR A 210 -9.69 17.05 -32.53
C THR A 210 -8.85 15.96 -33.21
N GLY A 211 -7.95 15.29 -32.46
CA GLY A 211 -7.11 14.23 -33.00
C GLY A 211 -6.49 13.33 -31.94
N ILE A 212 -6.10 12.13 -32.37
CA ILE A 212 -5.31 11.16 -31.59
C ILE A 212 -4.09 10.79 -32.40
N ILE A 213 -2.91 10.84 -31.80
CA ILE A 213 -1.63 10.55 -32.44
C ILE A 213 -0.84 9.50 -31.66
N ASP A 214 0.23 9.04 -32.27
CA ASP A 214 1.21 8.10 -31.70
C ASP A 214 0.66 6.73 -31.29
N PHE A 215 0.29 5.94 -32.30
CA PHE A 215 -0.14 4.54 -32.16
C PHE A 215 1.02 3.55 -31.99
N GLY A 216 2.22 4.00 -31.59
CA GLY A 216 3.38 3.15 -31.41
C GLY A 216 3.28 2.15 -30.26
N ASP A 217 2.34 2.35 -29.34
CA ASP A 217 2.16 1.52 -28.15
C ASP A 217 0.93 0.61 -28.20
N ILE A 218 0.27 0.49 -29.37
CA ILE A 218 -0.92 -0.37 -29.50
C ILE A 218 -0.65 -1.78 -28.96
N ALA A 219 -1.62 -2.29 -28.20
CA ALA A 219 -1.54 -3.59 -27.54
C ALA A 219 -2.90 -4.29 -27.54
N TYR A 220 -2.93 -5.59 -27.26
CA TYR A 220 -4.16 -6.32 -26.99
C TYR A 220 -4.38 -6.42 -25.49
N ALA A 221 -5.42 -5.75 -24.98
CA ALA A 221 -5.71 -5.68 -23.55
C ALA A 221 -7.20 -5.37 -23.28
N PRO A 222 -7.62 -5.44 -22.01
CA PRO A 222 -8.93 -4.92 -21.62
C PRO A 222 -9.10 -3.44 -22.00
N ARG A 223 -10.23 -3.10 -22.62
CA ARG A 223 -10.52 -1.74 -23.11
C ARG A 223 -10.51 -0.67 -22.00
N ILE A 224 -10.79 -1.07 -20.74
CA ILE A 224 -10.74 -0.17 -19.60
C ILE A 224 -9.32 0.35 -19.30
N TYR A 225 -8.26 -0.26 -19.87
CA TYR A 225 -6.89 0.23 -19.69
C TYR A 225 -6.68 1.56 -20.39
N ASP A 226 -7.09 1.67 -21.67
CA ASP A 226 -7.07 2.95 -22.39
C ASP A 226 -7.91 4.02 -21.72
N LEU A 227 -9.12 3.64 -21.31
CA LEU A 227 -10.02 4.52 -20.61
C LEU A 227 -9.39 5.06 -19.33
N ALA A 228 -8.80 4.19 -18.51
CA ALA A 228 -8.13 4.56 -17.28
C ALA A 228 -6.90 5.45 -17.52
N ILE A 229 -6.11 5.19 -18.58
CA ILE A 229 -4.99 6.04 -18.99
C ILE A 229 -5.49 7.45 -19.29
N ALA A 230 -6.48 7.60 -20.16
CA ALA A 230 -7.04 8.91 -20.50
C ALA A 230 -7.64 9.61 -19.27
N MET A 231 -8.32 8.87 -18.36
CA MET A 231 -8.87 9.41 -17.11
C MET A 231 -7.78 9.94 -16.17
N VAL A 232 -6.63 9.29 -16.09
CA VAL A 232 -5.49 9.77 -15.30
C VAL A 232 -4.98 11.10 -15.85
N TYR A 233 -4.70 11.17 -17.15
CA TYR A 233 -4.06 12.35 -17.75
C TYR A 233 -4.96 13.57 -17.84
N ILE A 234 -6.27 13.40 -18.06
CA ILE A 234 -7.23 14.54 -18.03
C ILE A 234 -7.39 15.12 -16.62
N ALA A 235 -7.17 14.29 -15.59
CA ALA A 235 -7.28 14.69 -14.19
C ALA A 235 -6.00 15.30 -13.60
N TYR A 236 -4.84 15.19 -14.26
CA TYR A 236 -3.60 15.80 -13.80
C TYR A 236 -3.78 17.32 -13.54
N ASP A 237 -3.17 17.81 -12.48
CA ASP A 237 -3.20 19.22 -12.04
C ASP A 237 -4.60 19.77 -11.71
N LYS A 238 -5.59 18.89 -11.54
CA LYS A 238 -6.95 19.27 -11.13
C LYS A 238 -7.11 19.10 -9.62
N GLU A 239 -7.90 19.98 -9.00
CA GLU A 239 -8.25 19.87 -7.58
C GLU A 239 -9.19 18.69 -7.31
N ASP A 240 -10.08 18.38 -8.24
CA ASP A 240 -11.08 17.31 -8.13
C ASP A 240 -10.85 16.22 -9.20
N TYR A 241 -9.96 15.28 -8.90
CA TYR A 241 -9.65 14.14 -9.78
C TYR A 241 -10.88 13.33 -10.17
N LEU A 242 -11.82 13.13 -9.23
CA LEU A 242 -13.01 12.31 -9.46
C LEU A 242 -13.96 12.96 -10.48
N ASN A 243 -14.20 14.26 -10.35
CA ASN A 243 -15.11 14.97 -11.25
C ASN A 243 -14.59 15.01 -12.70
N TRP A 244 -13.28 15.24 -12.88
CA TRP A 244 -12.66 15.26 -14.19
C TRP A 244 -12.63 13.87 -14.85
N SER A 245 -12.24 12.83 -14.12
CA SER A 245 -12.26 11.47 -14.63
C SER A 245 -13.68 10.97 -14.89
N ALA A 246 -14.65 11.34 -14.06
CA ALA A 246 -16.06 10.99 -14.26
C ALA A 246 -16.69 11.66 -15.48
N ALA A 247 -16.29 12.92 -15.80
CA ALA A 247 -16.76 13.59 -17.02
C ALA A 247 -16.30 12.86 -18.28
N LEU A 248 -15.06 12.37 -18.31
CA LEU A 248 -14.55 11.53 -19.40
C LEU A 248 -15.28 10.18 -19.43
N LEU A 249 -15.39 9.52 -18.28
CA LEU A 249 -16.11 8.25 -18.16
C LEU A 249 -17.56 8.36 -18.68
N LYS A 250 -18.25 9.44 -18.36
CA LYS A 250 -19.63 9.69 -18.84
C LYS A 250 -19.68 9.72 -20.36
N GLY A 251 -18.76 10.44 -21.00
CA GLY A 251 -18.66 10.48 -22.46
C GLY A 251 -18.42 9.12 -23.08
N TYR A 252 -17.55 8.31 -22.49
CA TYR A 252 -17.29 6.94 -22.91
C TYR A 252 -18.52 6.05 -22.74
N PHE A 253 -19.12 6.08 -21.55
CA PHE A 253 -20.26 5.24 -21.18
C PHE A 253 -21.47 5.48 -22.08
N ASP A 254 -21.72 6.71 -22.50
CA ASP A 254 -22.82 7.08 -23.41
C ASP A 254 -22.68 6.44 -24.80
N LYS A 255 -21.48 6.03 -25.20
CA LYS A 255 -21.20 5.37 -26.49
C LYS A 255 -20.92 3.88 -26.36
N ALA A 256 -20.31 3.45 -25.25
CA ALA A 256 -19.95 2.08 -24.95
C ALA A 256 -20.14 1.81 -23.45
N PRO A 257 -21.33 1.34 -23.04
CA PRO A 257 -21.60 1.03 -21.64
C PRO A 257 -20.60 0.04 -21.04
N LEU A 258 -20.27 0.25 -19.77
CA LEU A 258 -19.41 -0.60 -18.97
C LEU A 258 -20.23 -1.44 -18.00
N SER A 259 -19.78 -2.65 -17.73
CA SER A 259 -20.32 -3.52 -16.69
C SER A 259 -19.99 -2.97 -15.29
N GLN A 260 -20.70 -3.45 -14.27
CA GLN A 260 -20.38 -3.12 -12.87
C GLN A 260 -18.94 -3.50 -12.52
N LEU A 261 -18.47 -4.66 -12.98
CA LEU A 261 -17.10 -5.12 -12.78
C LEU A 261 -16.08 -4.12 -13.36
N GLU A 262 -16.28 -3.66 -14.60
CA GLU A 262 -15.39 -2.67 -15.20
C GLU A 262 -15.34 -1.37 -14.38
N LEU A 263 -16.49 -0.88 -13.89
CA LEU A 263 -16.56 0.33 -13.04
C LEU A 263 -15.84 0.13 -11.69
N GLU A 264 -15.97 -1.02 -11.05
CA GLU A 264 -15.30 -1.37 -9.79
C GLU A 264 -13.78 -1.44 -9.97
N LEU A 265 -13.29 -1.90 -11.12
CA LEU A 265 -11.87 -2.08 -11.38
C LEU A 265 -11.16 -0.81 -11.85
N LEU A 266 -11.86 0.20 -12.36
CA LEU A 266 -11.26 1.46 -12.86
C LEU A 266 -10.34 2.11 -11.83
N TYR A 267 -10.71 2.12 -10.55
CA TYR A 267 -9.89 2.65 -9.47
C TYR A 267 -8.47 2.04 -9.45
N TYR A 268 -8.39 0.72 -9.57
CA TYR A 268 -7.12 -0.01 -9.53
C TYR A 268 -6.32 0.12 -10.84
N VAL A 269 -7.01 0.21 -11.97
CA VAL A 269 -6.37 0.37 -13.29
C VAL A 269 -5.77 1.77 -13.43
N MET A 270 -6.46 2.81 -12.96
CA MET A 270 -5.91 4.18 -12.91
C MET A 270 -4.68 4.24 -12.01
N ALA A 271 -4.75 3.66 -10.81
CA ALA A 271 -3.61 3.59 -9.91
C ALA A 271 -2.42 2.85 -10.54
N MET A 272 -2.68 1.76 -11.28
CA MET A 272 -1.63 1.00 -11.96
C MET A 272 -0.93 1.82 -13.06
N ARG A 273 -1.66 2.69 -13.78
CA ARG A 273 -1.03 3.64 -14.74
C ARG A 273 -0.09 4.62 -14.03
N LEU A 274 -0.50 5.15 -12.88
CA LEU A 274 0.36 6.00 -12.06
C LEU A 274 1.61 5.24 -11.59
N CYS A 275 1.45 3.99 -11.14
CA CYS A 275 2.56 3.12 -10.77
C CYS A 275 3.54 2.90 -11.94
N ALA A 276 3.02 2.64 -13.14
CA ALA A 276 3.84 2.46 -14.34
C ALA A 276 4.63 3.74 -14.69
N SER A 277 3.98 4.89 -14.63
CA SER A 277 4.64 6.18 -14.87
C SER A 277 5.79 6.43 -13.88
N LEU A 278 5.53 6.26 -12.58
CA LEU A 278 6.52 6.51 -11.54
C LEU A 278 7.71 5.54 -11.59
N CYS A 279 7.45 4.24 -11.72
CA CYS A 279 8.51 3.24 -11.77
C CYS A 279 9.40 3.39 -13.02
N ASN A 280 8.80 3.63 -14.19
CA ASN A 280 9.55 3.80 -15.43
C ASN A 280 10.33 5.13 -15.46
N SER A 281 9.74 6.21 -14.94
CA SER A 281 10.41 7.51 -14.81
C SER A 281 11.62 7.44 -13.87
N ALA A 282 11.47 6.81 -12.71
CA ALA A 282 12.55 6.65 -11.74
C ALA A 282 13.73 5.81 -12.31
N GLU A 283 13.44 4.71 -13.02
CA GLU A 283 14.47 3.95 -13.72
C GLU A 283 15.16 4.78 -14.80
N ALA A 284 14.39 5.49 -15.64
CA ALA A 284 14.92 6.30 -16.73
C ALA A 284 15.85 7.41 -16.23
N LYS A 285 15.54 8.07 -15.12
CA LYS A 285 16.43 9.08 -14.48
C LYS A 285 17.80 8.50 -14.13
N VAL A 286 17.87 7.25 -13.74
CA VAL A 286 19.15 6.60 -13.36
C VAL A 286 19.87 6.04 -14.58
N THR A 287 19.14 5.42 -15.51
CA THR A 287 19.73 4.73 -16.67
C THR A 287 19.98 5.66 -17.86
N GLN A 288 19.27 6.78 -17.96
CA GLN A 288 19.30 7.75 -19.05
C GLN A 288 19.29 9.18 -18.51
N PRO A 289 20.31 9.62 -17.75
CA PRO A 289 20.31 10.93 -17.06
C PRO A 289 20.28 12.12 -18.02
N GLU A 290 20.63 11.94 -19.30
CA GLU A 290 20.54 12.97 -20.36
C GLU A 290 19.11 13.19 -20.88
N ASN A 291 18.14 12.34 -20.46
CA ASN A 291 16.77 12.41 -20.94
C ASN A 291 15.94 13.36 -20.06
N GLU A 292 15.83 14.63 -20.46
CA GLU A 292 15.07 15.66 -19.74
C GLU A 292 13.57 15.33 -19.59
N TYR A 293 13.03 14.43 -20.43
CA TYR A 293 11.62 14.01 -20.36
C TYR A 293 11.35 12.99 -19.26
N ALA A 294 12.37 12.31 -18.75
CA ALA A 294 12.22 11.22 -17.79
C ALA A 294 11.58 11.63 -16.45
N GLY A 295 11.44 12.93 -16.16
CA GLY A 295 10.92 13.42 -14.88
C GLY A 295 9.68 14.31 -14.94
N VAL A 296 9.22 14.69 -16.13
CA VAL A 296 8.22 15.75 -16.34
C VAL A 296 6.88 15.49 -15.65
N SER A 297 6.46 14.24 -15.51
CA SER A 297 5.16 13.87 -14.91
C SER A 297 5.26 13.30 -13.49
N GLU A 298 6.45 13.18 -12.91
CA GLU A 298 6.66 12.45 -11.65
C GLU A 298 5.97 13.10 -10.46
N ASP A 299 6.13 14.42 -10.27
CA ASP A 299 5.50 15.13 -9.16
C ASP A 299 3.97 15.07 -9.24
N ARG A 300 3.42 15.20 -10.45
CA ARG A 300 1.96 15.10 -10.70
C ARG A 300 1.45 13.69 -10.42
N ALA A 301 2.17 12.67 -10.89
CA ALA A 301 1.83 11.28 -10.67
C ALA A 301 1.91 10.91 -9.19
N THR A 302 2.95 11.38 -8.48
CA THR A 302 3.12 11.20 -7.03
C THR A 302 1.95 11.81 -6.26
N LYS A 303 1.67 13.08 -6.51
CA LYS A 303 0.55 13.79 -5.85
C LYS A 303 -0.78 13.07 -6.08
N MET A 304 -1.05 12.68 -7.33
CA MET A 304 -2.29 11.98 -7.66
C MET A 304 -2.35 10.59 -7.03
N LEU A 305 -1.23 9.82 -7.00
CA LEU A 305 -1.20 8.48 -6.40
C LEU A 305 -1.53 8.51 -4.91
N LEU A 306 -0.92 9.45 -4.16
CA LEU A 306 -1.18 9.59 -2.72
C LEU A 306 -2.61 10.08 -2.46
N SER A 307 -3.10 11.05 -3.24
CA SER A 307 -4.51 11.47 -3.15
C SER A 307 -5.47 10.35 -3.54
N TRP A 308 -5.08 9.49 -4.50
CA TRP A 308 -5.89 8.36 -4.93
C TRP A 308 -6.04 7.32 -3.81
N LEU A 309 -4.97 7.09 -3.04
CA LEU A 309 -5.03 6.25 -1.84
C LEU A 309 -6.02 6.82 -0.80
N GLU A 310 -6.01 8.14 -0.57
CA GLU A 310 -6.96 8.80 0.34
C GLU A 310 -8.40 8.72 -0.17
N ILE A 311 -8.65 8.94 -1.46
CA ILE A 311 -9.99 8.84 -2.07
C ILE A 311 -10.61 7.46 -1.81
N GLY A 312 -9.85 6.41 -2.02
CA GLY A 312 -10.27 5.02 -1.81
C GLY A 312 -11.24 4.46 -2.86
N PRO A 313 -11.31 3.12 -2.94
CA PRO A 313 -12.06 2.46 -4.02
C PRO A 313 -13.57 2.61 -3.92
N ILE A 314 -14.12 2.75 -2.71
CA ILE A 314 -15.58 2.85 -2.51
C ILE A 314 -16.08 4.19 -3.03
N LYS A 315 -15.44 5.29 -2.64
CA LYS A 315 -15.80 6.64 -3.07
C LYS A 315 -15.67 6.80 -4.59
N ALA A 316 -14.58 6.27 -5.18
CA ALA A 316 -14.39 6.30 -6.61
C ALA A 316 -15.49 5.52 -7.35
N PHE A 317 -15.80 4.30 -6.92
CA PHE A 317 -16.85 3.49 -7.51
C PHE A 317 -18.24 4.15 -7.42
N GLU A 318 -18.63 4.67 -6.25
CA GLU A 318 -19.90 5.37 -6.09
C GLU A 318 -19.99 6.61 -7.00
N HIS A 319 -18.90 7.38 -7.09
CA HIS A 319 -18.85 8.56 -7.94
C HIS A 319 -19.02 8.20 -9.43
N TYR A 320 -18.33 7.16 -9.90
CA TYR A 320 -18.42 6.67 -11.28
C TYR A 320 -19.79 6.06 -11.60
N THR A 321 -20.36 5.30 -10.67
CA THR A 321 -21.71 4.75 -10.81
C THR A 321 -22.76 5.85 -10.93
N ASN A 322 -22.66 6.89 -10.10
CA ASN A 322 -23.56 8.04 -10.16
C ASN A 322 -23.43 8.82 -11.48
N ALA A 323 -22.21 9.01 -11.99
CA ALA A 323 -21.96 9.68 -13.28
C ALA A 323 -22.53 8.91 -14.47
N THR A 324 -22.62 7.58 -14.39
CA THR A 324 -23.13 6.72 -15.44
C THR A 324 -24.63 6.38 -15.31
N SER A 325 -25.31 6.94 -14.31
CA SER A 325 -26.76 6.73 -14.05
C SER A 325 -27.14 5.27 -13.76
N SER A 326 -26.19 4.46 -13.30
CA SER A 326 -26.46 3.11 -12.82
C SER A 326 -27.13 3.16 -11.45
N ALA A 327 -28.19 2.39 -11.25
CA ALA A 327 -29.07 2.48 -10.09
C ALA A 327 -28.32 2.32 -8.75
N ASN A 328 -28.68 3.14 -7.77
CA ASN A 328 -28.21 3.06 -6.38
C ASN A 328 -28.42 1.65 -5.80
N SER A 329 -27.36 0.97 -5.44
CA SER A 329 -27.42 -0.15 -4.51
C SER A 329 -27.72 0.42 -3.11
N SER A 330 -28.86 0.12 -2.54
CA SER A 330 -29.17 0.47 -1.14
C SER A 330 -28.28 -0.37 -0.22
N SER A 331 -27.17 0.18 0.26
CA SER A 331 -26.39 -0.46 1.31
C SER A 331 -27.09 -0.24 2.65
N LEU A 332 -27.08 -1.26 3.54
CA LEU A 332 -27.55 -1.14 4.91
C LEU A 332 -26.82 -0.01 5.63
N SER A 333 -27.55 0.77 6.43
CA SER A 333 -26.95 1.78 7.29
C SER A 333 -26.11 1.12 8.41
N ALA A 334 -25.21 1.90 9.03
CA ALA A 334 -24.39 1.41 10.14
C ALA A 334 -25.25 0.91 11.33
N ASN A 335 -26.41 1.55 11.59
CA ASN A 335 -27.33 1.13 12.65
C ASN A 335 -28.02 -0.19 12.30
N GLU A 336 -28.51 -0.37 11.08
CA GLU A 336 -29.09 -1.65 10.63
C GLU A 336 -28.04 -2.77 10.69
N LYS A 337 -26.78 -2.48 10.37
CA LYS A 337 -25.68 -3.44 10.51
C LYS A 337 -25.37 -3.77 11.96
N LEU A 338 -25.48 -2.82 12.88
CA LEU A 338 -25.34 -3.05 14.32
C LEU A 338 -26.51 -3.91 14.86
N GLU A 339 -27.73 -3.66 14.43
CA GLU A 339 -28.89 -4.49 14.78
C GLU A 339 -28.74 -5.92 14.27
N GLU A 340 -28.29 -6.10 13.01
CA GLU A 340 -27.98 -7.41 12.45
C GLU A 340 -26.92 -8.14 13.28
N ARG A 341 -25.83 -7.45 13.66
CA ARG A 341 -24.78 -7.99 14.52
C ARG A 341 -25.33 -8.50 15.85
N HIS A 342 -26.24 -7.75 16.50
CA HIS A 342 -26.82 -8.12 17.77
C HIS A 342 -27.80 -9.31 17.71
N LYS A 343 -28.23 -9.74 16.52
CA LYS A 343 -29.00 -10.98 16.37
C LYS A 343 -28.17 -12.23 16.66
N PHE A 344 -26.85 -12.18 16.42
CA PHE A 344 -25.95 -13.32 16.52
C PHE A 344 -24.88 -13.16 17.58
N LEU A 345 -24.51 -11.95 17.96
CA LEU A 345 -23.42 -11.65 18.88
C LEU A 345 -23.95 -10.96 20.15
N SER A 346 -23.30 -11.26 21.28
CA SER A 346 -23.64 -10.62 22.56
C SER A 346 -23.42 -9.10 22.50
N LYS A 347 -24.34 -8.35 23.11
CA LYS A 347 -24.19 -6.89 23.28
C LYS A 347 -23.03 -6.50 24.19
N SER A 348 -22.43 -7.46 24.94
CA SER A 348 -21.20 -7.22 25.69
C SER A 348 -20.00 -6.96 24.79
N LEU A 349 -20.05 -7.39 23.52
CA LEU A 349 -19.10 -6.99 22.48
C LEU A 349 -19.52 -5.62 21.92
N SER A 350 -19.27 -4.57 22.70
CA SER A 350 -19.66 -3.19 22.38
C SER A 350 -18.87 -2.61 21.21
N VAL A 351 -19.41 -1.57 20.59
CA VAL A 351 -18.69 -0.68 19.66
C VAL A 351 -18.18 0.54 20.42
N SER A 352 -17.07 1.14 19.95
CA SER A 352 -16.38 2.23 20.66
C SER A 352 -17.01 3.61 20.45
N TYR A 353 -17.89 3.77 19.46
CA TYR A 353 -18.44 5.07 19.07
C TYR A 353 -19.95 5.09 19.22
N GLU A 354 -20.52 6.23 19.65
CA GLU A 354 -21.98 6.44 19.72
C GLU A 354 -22.63 6.29 18.34
N GLN A 355 -21.97 6.81 17.30
CA GLN A 355 -22.32 6.55 15.92
C GLN A 355 -21.40 5.44 15.38
N PRO A 356 -21.91 4.22 15.16
CA PRO A 356 -21.08 3.10 14.75
C PRO A 356 -20.49 3.32 13.36
N LEU A 357 -19.21 3.01 13.21
CA LEU A 357 -18.51 3.03 11.92
C LEU A 357 -18.69 1.69 11.21
N TYR A 358 -19.29 1.71 10.02
CA TYR A 358 -19.42 0.53 9.19
C TYR A 358 -18.30 0.50 8.13
N LEU A 359 -17.15 0.00 8.54
CA LEU A 359 -15.96 -0.09 7.69
C LEU A 359 -16.07 -1.22 6.68
N LYS A 360 -15.63 -0.97 5.46
CA LYS A 360 -15.61 -1.93 4.35
C LYS A 360 -14.20 -2.28 3.89
N ARG A 361 -13.29 -1.31 3.89
CA ARG A 361 -11.92 -1.47 3.42
C ARG A 361 -10.97 -0.63 4.28
N ALA A 362 -9.70 -0.95 4.16
CA ALA A 362 -8.62 -0.15 4.71
C ALA A 362 -7.38 -0.27 3.83
N ALA A 363 -6.48 0.72 3.88
CA ALA A 363 -5.20 0.70 3.19
C ALA A 363 -4.20 1.59 3.93
N LEU A 364 -3.08 1.03 4.32
CA LEU A 364 -2.01 1.72 5.05
C LEU A 364 -2.54 2.52 6.25
N GLN A 365 -2.51 3.84 6.23
CA GLN A 365 -3.02 4.70 7.30
C GLN A 365 -4.53 5.02 7.20
N TYR A 366 -5.23 4.56 6.17
CA TYR A 366 -6.62 4.93 5.93
C TYR A 366 -7.60 3.77 6.14
N MET A 367 -8.79 4.11 6.63
CA MET A 367 -9.97 3.24 6.67
C MET A 367 -11.11 3.87 5.88
N TYR A 368 -11.91 3.05 5.20
CA TYR A 368 -13.02 3.51 4.36
C TYR A 368 -14.33 2.86 4.81
N ASP A 369 -15.34 3.68 5.05
CA ASP A 369 -16.68 3.20 5.41
C ASP A 369 -17.49 2.77 4.18
N HIS A 370 -18.70 2.30 4.44
CA HIS A 370 -19.65 1.84 3.40
C HIS A 370 -20.17 2.96 2.50
N LYS A 371 -19.95 4.23 2.84
CA LYS A 371 -20.31 5.41 2.06
C LYS A 371 -19.12 6.06 1.36
N GLY A 372 -17.94 5.42 1.40
CA GLY A 372 -16.72 5.96 0.85
C GLY A 372 -16.11 7.11 1.66
N THR A 373 -16.56 7.33 2.92
CA THR A 373 -15.90 8.27 3.83
C THR A 373 -14.55 7.70 4.23
N THR A 374 -13.50 8.51 4.10
CA THR A 374 -12.14 8.15 4.49
C THR A 374 -11.84 8.64 5.90
N PHE A 375 -11.23 7.77 6.70
CA PHE A 375 -10.74 8.09 8.04
C PHE A 375 -9.24 7.86 8.08
N LEU A 376 -8.48 8.85 8.56
CA LEU A 376 -7.10 8.64 8.96
C LEU A 376 -7.11 7.89 10.30
N ASP A 377 -6.54 6.68 10.32
CA ASP A 377 -6.50 5.85 11.54
C ASP A 377 -5.38 6.30 12.47
N ALA A 378 -5.69 7.27 13.31
CA ALA A 378 -4.82 7.72 14.39
C ALA A 378 -5.17 7.11 15.76
N TYR A 379 -6.03 6.08 15.79
CA TYR A 379 -6.54 5.47 17.03
C TYR A 379 -6.16 3.99 17.16
N ASN A 380 -6.28 3.20 16.09
CA ASN A 380 -6.14 1.75 16.16
C ASN A 380 -4.66 1.34 16.29
N ASN A 381 -4.29 0.84 17.48
CA ASN A 381 -2.90 0.48 17.78
C ASN A 381 -2.50 -0.96 17.36
N ILE A 382 -3.37 -1.67 16.64
CA ILE A 382 -3.14 -3.05 16.18
C ILE A 382 -2.39 -3.08 14.84
N PRO A 383 -2.85 -2.40 13.75
CA PRO A 383 -2.15 -2.41 12.47
C PRO A 383 -0.92 -1.50 12.49
N HIS A 384 0.12 -1.97 13.14
CA HIS A 384 1.32 -1.20 13.48
C HIS A 384 2.10 -0.66 12.28
N VAL A 385 2.19 -1.46 11.21
CA VAL A 385 2.85 -1.08 9.95
C VAL A 385 1.85 -0.61 8.88
N GLY A 386 0.61 -0.38 9.27
CA GLY A 386 -0.51 0.01 8.40
C GLY A 386 -1.42 -1.15 8.00
N HIS A 387 -2.65 -0.80 7.68
CA HIS A 387 -3.66 -1.76 7.21
C HIS A 387 -3.24 -2.39 5.87
N ASN A 388 -3.39 -3.70 5.77
CA ASN A 388 -3.13 -4.44 4.54
C ASN A 388 -1.75 -4.16 3.94
N HIS A 389 -0.73 -4.01 4.80
CA HIS A 389 0.62 -3.76 4.31
C HIS A 389 1.06 -4.87 3.35
N PRO A 390 1.49 -4.55 2.11
CA PRO A 390 1.69 -5.53 1.04
C PRO A 390 2.66 -6.66 1.41
N LYS A 391 3.78 -6.33 2.07
CA LYS A 391 4.79 -7.30 2.48
C LYS A 391 4.22 -8.31 3.49
N VAL A 392 3.39 -7.86 4.42
CA VAL A 392 2.74 -8.71 5.42
C VAL A 392 1.70 -9.62 4.76
N VAL A 393 0.87 -9.05 3.88
CA VAL A 393 -0.15 -9.81 3.12
C VAL A 393 0.50 -10.88 2.24
N GLU A 394 1.55 -10.52 1.49
CA GLU A 394 2.27 -11.44 0.60
C GLU A 394 2.94 -12.58 1.37
N ALA A 395 3.58 -12.29 2.51
CA ALA A 395 4.18 -13.30 3.37
C ALA A 395 3.14 -14.33 3.86
N ALA A 396 1.98 -13.84 4.35
CA ALA A 396 0.88 -14.69 4.79
C ALA A 396 0.34 -15.58 3.67
N GLN A 397 0.07 -15.00 2.48
CA GLN A 397 -0.45 -15.73 1.32
C GLN A 397 0.49 -16.83 0.86
N LYS A 398 1.79 -16.55 0.75
CA LYS A 398 2.81 -17.54 0.35
C LYS A 398 2.90 -18.69 1.34
N GLN A 399 2.85 -18.41 2.64
CA GLN A 399 2.97 -19.44 3.67
C GLN A 399 1.71 -20.30 3.79
N LEU A 400 0.52 -19.72 3.61
CA LEU A 400 -0.75 -20.46 3.58
C LEU A 400 -0.78 -21.51 2.46
N LEU A 401 -0.15 -21.24 1.32
CA LEU A 401 0.00 -22.20 0.22
C LEU A 401 1.03 -23.30 0.50
N LYS A 402 1.93 -23.11 1.48
CA LYS A 402 3.03 -24.01 1.77
C LYS A 402 2.70 -24.96 2.92
N LEU A 403 2.47 -24.42 4.10
CA LEU A 403 2.24 -25.18 5.34
C LEU A 403 1.71 -24.26 6.43
N ASN A 404 0.67 -24.70 7.15
CA ASN A 404 0.30 -24.15 8.44
C ASN A 404 -0.04 -25.27 9.41
N THR A 405 0.71 -25.40 10.51
CA THR A 405 0.59 -26.49 11.49
C THR A 405 1.01 -26.01 12.90
N ASN A 406 1.05 -26.89 13.87
CA ASN A 406 1.40 -26.57 15.25
C ASN A 406 2.87 -26.94 15.61
N THR A 407 3.34 -26.46 16.75
CA THR A 407 4.73 -26.57 17.23
C THR A 407 5.15 -27.97 17.65
N ARG A 408 4.29 -28.98 17.54
CA ARG A 408 4.68 -30.40 17.75
C ARG A 408 5.50 -30.95 16.59
N TYR A 409 5.53 -30.23 15.45
CA TYR A 409 6.37 -30.58 14.30
C TYR A 409 7.50 -29.56 14.16
N LEU A 410 8.59 -29.97 13.54
CA LEU A 410 9.72 -29.09 13.24
C LEU A 410 9.49 -28.41 11.89
N TYR A 411 9.69 -27.11 11.85
CA TYR A 411 9.69 -26.25 10.66
C TYR A 411 10.58 -25.03 10.89
N ASP A 412 11.11 -24.47 9.82
CA ASP A 412 12.15 -23.42 9.88
C ASP A 412 11.62 -22.09 10.41
N GLU A 413 10.39 -21.73 10.04
CA GLU A 413 9.80 -20.43 10.28
C GLU A 413 9.78 -20.04 11.76
N LEU A 414 9.58 -21.01 12.66
CA LEU A 414 9.51 -20.77 14.10
C LEU A 414 10.86 -20.32 14.66
N ALA A 415 11.93 -21.06 14.36
CA ALA A 415 13.27 -20.74 14.86
C ALA A 415 13.81 -19.45 14.26
N VAL A 416 13.59 -19.22 12.96
CA VAL A 416 13.99 -18.00 12.27
C VAL A 416 13.31 -16.77 12.89
N TYR A 417 11.99 -16.82 13.07
CA TYR A 417 11.27 -15.70 13.66
C TYR A 417 11.64 -15.47 15.13
N ALA A 418 11.80 -16.55 15.91
CA ALA A 418 12.25 -16.44 17.30
C ALA A 418 13.61 -15.76 17.41
N GLN A 419 14.58 -16.11 16.55
CA GLN A 419 15.89 -15.49 16.50
C GLN A 419 15.81 -14.00 16.14
N ASP A 420 15.04 -13.65 15.10
CA ASP A 420 14.87 -12.26 14.67
C ASP A 420 14.22 -11.41 15.78
N LEU A 421 13.16 -11.90 16.39
CA LEU A 421 12.47 -11.23 17.50
C LEU A 421 13.40 -11.01 18.70
N LEU A 422 14.12 -12.06 19.14
CA LEU A 422 15.01 -12.01 20.30
C LEU A 422 16.21 -11.08 20.07
N SER A 423 16.62 -10.84 18.82
CA SER A 423 17.70 -9.89 18.51
C SER A 423 17.38 -8.44 18.93
N HIS A 424 16.11 -8.10 19.12
CA HIS A 424 15.67 -6.78 19.60
C HIS A 424 15.61 -6.67 21.12
N PHE A 425 15.94 -7.74 21.87
CA PHE A 425 15.94 -7.75 23.33
C PHE A 425 17.34 -7.69 23.92
N PRO A 426 17.48 -7.21 25.18
CA PRO A 426 18.71 -7.37 25.92
C PRO A 426 19.11 -8.86 25.99
N PRO A 427 20.42 -9.22 25.95
CA PRO A 427 20.89 -10.62 25.85
C PRO A 427 20.38 -11.58 26.95
N ARG A 428 19.98 -11.03 28.10
CA ARG A 428 19.38 -11.81 29.20
C ARG A 428 18.00 -12.37 28.86
N LEU A 429 17.24 -11.68 28.00
CA LEU A 429 15.90 -12.08 27.54
C LEU A 429 16.03 -12.86 26.23
N ASN A 430 16.23 -14.16 26.33
CA ASN A 430 16.71 -15.01 25.24
C ASN A 430 15.87 -16.27 24.97
N LYS A 431 14.69 -16.38 25.58
CA LYS A 431 13.71 -17.44 25.33
C LYS A 431 12.35 -16.83 25.01
N VAL A 432 11.57 -17.49 24.15
CA VAL A 432 10.25 -17.00 23.76
C VAL A 432 9.21 -18.12 23.74
N PHE A 433 8.03 -17.86 24.26
CA PHE A 433 6.83 -18.68 24.16
C PHE A 433 5.81 -17.93 23.31
N PHE A 434 5.39 -18.52 22.21
CA PHE A 434 4.37 -17.93 21.33
C PHE A 434 2.97 -18.36 21.72
N VAL A 435 2.05 -17.39 21.72
CA VAL A 435 0.61 -17.52 21.98
C VAL A 435 -0.19 -16.73 20.95
N ASN A 436 -1.50 -16.56 21.12
CA ASN A 436 -2.36 -15.95 20.10
C ASN A 436 -2.87 -14.55 20.44
N SER A 437 -2.60 -14.07 21.63
CA SER A 437 -3.02 -12.74 22.09
C SER A 437 -2.19 -12.23 23.26
N GLY A 438 -2.19 -10.91 23.50
CA GLY A 438 -1.61 -10.33 24.69
C GLY A 438 -2.24 -10.85 25.99
N SER A 439 -3.54 -11.19 25.97
CA SER A 439 -4.24 -11.77 27.14
C SER A 439 -3.70 -13.15 27.50
N GLU A 440 -3.49 -14.02 26.51
CA GLU A 440 -2.84 -15.33 26.73
C GLU A 440 -1.39 -15.14 27.20
N ALA A 441 -0.67 -14.16 26.65
CA ALA A 441 0.70 -13.87 27.03
C ALA A 441 0.81 -13.43 28.49
N SER A 442 -0.08 -12.51 28.95
CA SER A 442 -0.13 -12.09 30.36
C SER A 442 -0.45 -13.26 31.29
N ASP A 443 -1.43 -14.09 30.92
CA ASP A 443 -1.80 -15.28 31.68
C ASP A 443 -0.64 -16.26 31.82
N LEU A 444 0.05 -16.54 30.69
CA LEU A 444 1.24 -17.43 30.68
C LEU A 444 2.38 -16.84 31.51
N ALA A 445 2.67 -15.54 31.41
CA ALA A 445 3.73 -14.89 32.17
C ALA A 445 3.49 -14.99 33.69
N ILE A 446 2.23 -14.79 34.16
CA ILE A 446 1.86 -14.97 35.56
C ILE A 446 1.97 -16.43 35.98
N ARG A 447 1.57 -17.38 35.12
CA ARG A 447 1.73 -18.80 35.35
C ARG A 447 3.19 -19.21 35.52
N ILE A 448 4.09 -18.69 34.66
CA ILE A 448 5.55 -18.92 34.76
C ILE A 448 6.07 -18.36 36.09
N ALA A 449 5.72 -17.11 36.40
CA ALA A 449 6.17 -16.46 37.63
C ALA A 449 5.73 -17.21 38.90
N ARG A 450 4.47 -17.66 38.96
CA ARG A 450 3.92 -18.45 40.09
C ARG A 450 4.61 -19.77 40.23
N PHE A 451 4.85 -20.46 39.10
CA PHE A 451 5.53 -21.74 39.11
C PHE A 451 6.99 -21.64 39.60
N CYS A 452 7.72 -20.67 39.06
CA CYS A 452 9.15 -20.51 39.37
C CYS A 452 9.41 -19.92 40.77
N SER A 453 8.49 -19.15 41.35
CA SER A 453 8.64 -18.55 42.68
C SER A 453 8.00 -19.38 43.81
N ASP A 454 7.15 -20.34 43.49
CA ASP A 454 6.24 -21.04 44.43
C ASP A 454 5.36 -20.09 45.25
N LYS A 455 4.95 -18.95 44.63
CA LYS A 455 4.14 -17.88 45.21
C LYS A 455 2.91 -17.57 44.38
N LYS A 456 1.93 -16.83 44.92
CA LYS A 456 0.64 -16.60 44.27
C LYS A 456 0.35 -15.12 43.98
N GLY A 457 0.85 -14.21 44.82
CA GLY A 457 0.51 -12.79 44.79
C GLY A 457 1.05 -12.09 43.54
N VAL A 458 0.34 -11.06 43.09
CA VAL A 458 0.77 -10.22 41.96
C VAL A 458 0.61 -8.75 42.33
N ALA A 459 1.67 -7.98 42.19
CA ALA A 459 1.62 -6.54 42.28
C ALA A 459 1.30 -5.93 40.92
N VAL A 460 0.37 -4.96 40.88
CA VAL A 460 -0.11 -4.28 39.68
C VAL A 460 -0.17 -2.77 39.91
N VAL A 461 -0.12 -1.99 38.84
CA VAL A 461 -0.27 -0.52 38.92
C VAL A 461 -1.75 -0.12 38.77
N GLU A 462 -2.16 0.88 39.52
CA GLU A 462 -3.50 1.50 39.41
C GLU A 462 -3.80 1.87 37.96
N HIS A 463 -5.03 1.61 37.50
CA HIS A 463 -5.52 1.76 36.13
C HIS A 463 -4.86 0.84 35.08
N GLY A 464 -3.96 -0.08 35.48
CA GLY A 464 -3.34 -1.05 34.55
C GLY A 464 -4.37 -2.00 33.91
N TYR A 465 -4.07 -2.41 32.68
CA TYR A 465 -4.88 -3.39 31.92
C TYR A 465 -4.00 -4.43 31.24
N HIS A 466 -4.21 -5.71 31.56
CA HIS A 466 -3.36 -6.82 31.11
C HIS A 466 -4.11 -7.96 30.43
N GLY A 467 -5.36 -7.75 30.01
CA GLY A 467 -6.11 -8.72 29.23
C GLY A 467 -7.49 -9.06 29.76
N HIS A 468 -8.14 -10.05 29.11
CA HIS A 468 -9.55 -10.43 29.37
C HIS A 468 -9.73 -11.92 29.72
N THR A 469 -8.64 -12.69 29.91
CA THR A 469 -8.70 -14.00 30.57
C THR A 469 -9.06 -13.81 32.04
N GLN A 470 -9.41 -14.88 32.76
CA GLN A 470 -9.68 -14.80 34.20
C GLN A 470 -8.51 -14.14 34.95
N THR A 471 -7.29 -14.64 34.74
CA THR A 471 -6.07 -14.06 35.33
C THR A 471 -5.88 -12.61 34.85
N GLY A 472 -6.05 -12.35 33.54
CA GLY A 472 -5.92 -11.01 32.97
C GLY A 472 -6.87 -9.99 33.61
N ILE A 473 -8.11 -10.37 33.91
CA ILE A 473 -9.08 -9.53 34.61
C ILE A 473 -8.67 -9.30 36.07
N GLU A 474 -8.23 -10.36 36.78
CA GLU A 474 -7.81 -10.30 38.19
C GLU A 474 -6.59 -9.37 38.39
N ILE A 475 -5.66 -9.31 37.46
CA ILE A 475 -4.47 -8.46 37.51
C ILE A 475 -4.65 -7.08 36.86
N SER A 476 -5.86 -6.74 36.38
CA SER A 476 -6.17 -5.47 35.73
C SER A 476 -7.02 -4.58 36.64
N ASP A 477 -6.44 -3.58 37.30
CA ASP A 477 -7.18 -2.62 38.12
C ASP A 477 -8.29 -1.94 37.31
N TYR A 478 -8.05 -1.58 36.06
CA TYR A 478 -9.05 -1.04 35.14
C TYR A 478 -10.32 -1.93 35.01
N LYS A 479 -10.20 -3.25 35.22
CA LYS A 479 -11.29 -4.23 35.11
C LYS A 479 -11.90 -4.58 36.47
N PHE A 480 -11.07 -5.01 37.43
CA PHE A 480 -11.63 -5.46 38.73
C PHE A 480 -12.20 -4.29 39.55
N ASN A 481 -11.66 -3.09 39.41
CA ASN A 481 -12.11 -1.88 40.10
C ASN A 481 -13.23 -1.12 39.32
N HIS A 482 -13.67 -1.64 38.18
CA HIS A 482 -14.82 -1.08 37.46
C HIS A 482 -16.11 -1.23 38.29
N PRO A 483 -17.08 -0.29 38.21
CA PRO A 483 -18.34 -0.37 38.98
C PRO A 483 -19.14 -1.69 38.85
N LYS A 484 -18.90 -2.43 37.77
CA LYS A 484 -19.44 -3.78 37.50
C LYS A 484 -18.36 -4.86 37.50
N GLY A 485 -17.19 -4.55 38.05
CA GLY A 485 -16.05 -5.46 38.11
C GLY A 485 -16.21 -6.50 39.24
N ILE A 486 -15.26 -7.44 39.27
CA ILE A 486 -15.26 -8.55 40.26
C ILE A 486 -14.68 -8.14 41.61
N GLY A 487 -14.16 -6.93 41.77
CA GLY A 487 -13.40 -6.49 42.93
C GLY A 487 -11.92 -6.99 42.92
N GLN A 488 -11.12 -6.38 43.79
CA GLN A 488 -9.70 -6.77 43.96
C GLN A 488 -9.63 -8.08 44.76
N ALA A 489 -8.90 -9.07 44.25
CA ALA A 489 -8.69 -10.32 44.96
C ALA A 489 -7.59 -10.16 46.05
N ASP A 490 -7.63 -10.97 47.11
CA ASP A 490 -6.70 -10.88 48.26
C ASP A 490 -5.23 -11.06 47.91
N HIS A 491 -4.93 -11.76 46.83
CA HIS A 491 -3.55 -12.00 46.36
C HIS A 491 -3.05 -10.91 45.39
N ILE A 492 -3.83 -9.85 45.15
CA ILE A 492 -3.43 -8.73 44.28
C ILE A 492 -3.04 -7.53 45.17
N VAL A 493 -1.85 -7.01 44.90
CA VAL A 493 -1.33 -5.80 45.55
C VAL A 493 -1.38 -4.65 44.55
N LYS A 494 -2.23 -3.68 44.79
CA LYS A 494 -2.35 -2.51 43.94
C LYS A 494 -1.39 -1.41 44.38
N LEU A 495 -0.50 -0.99 43.49
CA LEU A 495 0.42 0.11 43.68
C LEU A 495 -0.11 1.38 43.00
N PRO A 496 0.19 2.56 43.54
CA PRO A 496 -0.30 3.82 42.97
C PRO A 496 0.35 4.07 41.60
N LEU A 497 -0.45 4.64 40.67
CA LEU A 497 0.06 5.23 39.45
C LEU A 497 0.80 6.54 39.78
N LEU A 498 2.10 6.57 39.56
CA LEU A 498 2.90 7.79 39.69
C LEU A 498 3.39 8.23 38.31
N ALA A 499 3.09 9.48 37.95
CA ALA A 499 3.44 10.12 36.71
C ALA A 499 4.34 11.34 36.96
N GLU A 500 4.74 12.07 35.94
CA GLU A 500 5.66 13.21 36.04
C GLU A 500 5.15 14.32 36.99
N GLN A 501 3.86 14.53 37.05
CA GLN A 501 3.23 15.48 38.00
C GLN A 501 3.46 15.11 39.46
N ASP A 502 3.75 13.85 39.75
CA ASP A 502 3.98 13.33 41.10
C ASP A 502 5.46 13.42 41.52
N ARG A 503 6.37 13.90 40.66
CA ARG A 503 7.83 13.95 40.87
C ARG A 503 8.19 14.57 42.21
N HIS A 504 7.55 15.67 42.58
CA HIS A 504 7.84 16.39 43.85
C HIS A 504 7.33 15.66 45.10
N HIS A 505 6.41 14.72 44.95
CA HIS A 505 5.81 13.93 46.02
C HIS A 505 6.37 12.52 46.12
N PHE A 506 7.19 12.11 45.14
CA PHE A 506 7.67 10.73 45.03
C PHE A 506 8.42 10.26 46.28
N SER A 507 9.36 11.06 46.79
CA SER A 507 10.14 10.74 47.97
C SER A 507 9.26 10.55 49.24
N ASN A 508 8.13 11.22 49.32
CA ASN A 508 7.18 11.08 50.42
C ASN A 508 6.27 9.87 50.28
N ARG A 509 5.98 9.46 49.04
CA ARG A 509 5.10 8.29 48.74
C ARG A 509 5.85 6.97 48.74
N TRP A 510 7.13 7.01 48.40
CA TRP A 510 7.94 5.79 48.27
C TRP A 510 7.97 4.94 49.56
N PRO A 511 8.15 5.50 50.78
CA PRO A 511 8.19 4.68 51.99
C PRO A 511 6.89 3.86 52.23
N GLU A 512 5.75 4.38 51.80
CA GLU A 512 4.47 3.67 51.92
C GLU A 512 4.40 2.49 50.91
N ILE A 513 4.85 2.72 49.69
CA ILE A 513 4.94 1.69 48.62
C ILE A 513 5.91 0.60 49.04
N GLU A 514 7.11 0.97 49.50
CA GLU A 514 8.14 0.05 49.95
C GLU A 514 7.65 -0.82 51.11
N LYS A 515 7.04 -0.21 52.13
CA LYS A 515 6.41 -0.92 53.25
C LYS A 515 5.33 -1.90 52.78
N GLN A 516 4.47 -1.48 51.85
CA GLN A 516 3.42 -2.33 51.29
C GLN A 516 4.02 -3.56 50.58
N LEU A 517 5.09 -3.38 49.82
CA LEU A 517 5.79 -4.47 49.12
C LEU A 517 6.49 -5.42 50.10
N GLU A 518 7.17 -4.87 51.15
CA GLU A 518 7.83 -5.65 52.19
C GLU A 518 6.86 -6.50 53.01
N GLN A 519 5.65 -5.98 53.28
CA GLN A 519 4.60 -6.72 53.97
C GLN A 519 3.94 -7.81 53.10
N SER A 520 4.10 -7.74 51.80
CA SER A 520 3.50 -8.67 50.83
C SER A 520 4.48 -9.80 50.46
N THR A 521 4.74 -10.70 51.39
CA THR A 521 5.77 -11.75 51.30
C THR A 521 5.48 -12.84 50.28
N ASP A 522 4.25 -12.94 49.77
CA ASP A 522 3.81 -13.97 48.79
C ASP A 522 3.77 -13.47 47.34
N LEU A 523 4.53 -12.43 46.99
CA LEU A 523 4.52 -11.88 45.65
C LEU A 523 5.32 -12.74 44.66
N ALA A 524 4.61 -13.37 43.72
CA ALA A 524 5.18 -14.09 42.58
C ALA A 524 5.68 -13.14 41.49
N ALA A 525 4.93 -12.05 41.24
CA ALA A 525 5.23 -11.11 40.17
C ALA A 525 4.80 -9.69 40.45
N PHE A 526 5.45 -8.77 39.79
CA PHE A 526 4.95 -7.44 39.45
C PHE A 526 4.75 -7.37 37.93
N ILE A 527 3.60 -6.87 37.48
CA ILE A 527 3.30 -6.62 36.06
C ILE A 527 2.85 -5.16 35.86
N SER A 528 3.40 -4.50 34.85
CA SER A 528 3.01 -3.14 34.48
C SER A 528 3.25 -2.85 33.01
N GLU A 529 2.37 -2.03 32.41
CA GLU A 529 2.65 -1.29 31.21
C GLU A 529 3.67 -0.19 31.52
N SER A 530 4.63 0.07 30.62
CA SER A 530 5.59 1.19 30.80
C SER A 530 4.92 2.56 30.57
N ILE A 531 3.88 2.58 29.75
CA ILE A 531 2.96 3.70 29.52
C ILE A 531 1.57 3.14 29.62
N LEU A 532 0.80 3.57 30.62
CA LEU A 532 -0.52 3.00 30.89
C LEU A 532 -1.54 3.48 29.86
N GLY A 533 -1.94 2.58 28.97
CA GLY A 533 -2.87 2.87 27.88
C GLY A 533 -4.28 3.23 28.36
N CYS A 534 -4.85 2.41 29.22
CA CYS A 534 -6.20 2.61 29.76
C CYS A 534 -6.32 3.77 30.75
N ALA A 535 -5.21 4.25 31.32
CA ALA A 535 -5.14 5.45 32.16
C ALA A 535 -5.15 6.77 31.36
N GLY A 536 -5.10 6.71 30.02
CA GLY A 536 -5.01 7.89 29.14
C GLY A 536 -3.63 8.13 28.57
N GLN A 537 -2.86 7.08 28.29
CA GLN A 537 -1.49 7.11 27.77
C GLN A 537 -0.51 7.79 28.74
N VAL A 538 -0.55 7.38 30.01
CA VAL A 538 0.25 7.97 31.09
C VAL A 538 1.58 7.26 31.24
N PRO A 539 2.74 7.92 30.95
CA PRO A 539 4.06 7.39 31.26
C PRO A 539 4.28 7.29 32.76
N LEU A 540 4.89 6.20 33.23
CA LEU A 540 5.32 6.07 34.60
C LEU A 540 6.46 7.03 34.90
N LEU A 541 6.47 7.57 36.14
CA LEU A 541 7.52 8.48 36.63
C LEU A 541 8.91 7.83 36.48
N GLU A 542 9.86 8.60 35.98
CA GLU A 542 11.24 8.18 35.87
C GLU A 542 11.80 7.70 37.24
N GLY A 543 12.45 6.54 37.26
CA GLY A 543 12.97 5.90 38.48
C GLY A 543 11.95 5.02 39.21
N TYR A 544 10.66 5.05 38.86
CA TYR A 544 9.64 4.23 39.51
C TYR A 544 9.84 2.72 39.29
N LEU A 545 10.01 2.30 38.05
CA LEU A 545 10.23 0.88 37.72
C LEU A 545 11.52 0.31 38.34
N PRO A 546 12.69 0.98 38.32
CA PRO A 546 13.90 0.47 38.97
C PRO A 546 13.70 0.14 40.45
N MET A 547 13.03 1.01 41.20
CA MET A 547 12.81 0.83 42.64
C MET A 547 11.82 -0.31 42.91
N ILE A 548 10.74 -0.41 42.14
CA ILE A 548 9.78 -1.54 42.25
C ILE A 548 10.50 -2.86 41.94
N TYR A 549 11.24 -2.93 40.84
CA TYR A 549 11.95 -4.16 40.43
C TYR A 549 12.95 -4.65 41.50
N GLU A 550 13.62 -3.72 42.14
CA GLU A 550 14.54 -4.03 43.25
C GLU A 550 13.78 -4.71 44.41
N GLN A 551 12.65 -4.15 44.85
CA GLN A 551 11.88 -4.69 45.97
C GLN A 551 11.22 -6.03 45.64
N ILE A 552 10.66 -6.16 44.46
CA ILE A 552 10.04 -7.43 44.00
C ILE A 552 11.10 -8.56 43.96
N ARG A 553 12.29 -8.27 43.42
CA ARG A 553 13.37 -9.27 43.34
C ARG A 553 13.95 -9.62 44.71
N LYS A 554 14.08 -8.64 45.62
CA LYS A 554 14.44 -8.90 47.02
C LYS A 554 13.45 -9.86 47.69
N GLY A 555 12.18 -9.71 47.39
CA GLY A 555 11.11 -10.61 47.84
C GLY A 555 11.11 -11.96 47.13
N GLY A 556 11.97 -12.24 46.13
CA GLY A 556 11.98 -13.49 45.33
C GLY A 556 10.84 -13.59 44.30
N GLY A 557 10.26 -12.47 43.92
CA GLY A 557 9.30 -12.36 42.82
C GLY A 557 9.96 -11.93 41.51
N TYR A 558 9.21 -11.94 40.41
CA TYR A 558 9.65 -11.63 39.06
C TYR A 558 8.99 -10.37 38.52
N CYS A 559 9.72 -9.61 37.68
CA CYS A 559 9.24 -8.36 37.09
C CYS A 559 8.85 -8.61 35.62
N ILE A 560 7.61 -8.24 35.27
CA ILE A 560 7.01 -8.43 33.94
C ILE A 560 6.70 -7.05 33.35
N ALA A 561 7.30 -6.77 32.19
CA ALA A 561 6.93 -5.59 31.40
C ALA A 561 5.83 -5.95 30.40
N ASP A 562 4.73 -5.24 30.42
CA ASP A 562 3.65 -5.36 29.44
C ASP A 562 3.90 -4.38 28.28
N GLU A 563 4.42 -4.90 27.18
CA GLU A 563 4.72 -4.18 25.94
C GLU A 563 3.67 -4.41 24.84
N VAL A 564 2.51 -4.95 25.19
CA VAL A 564 1.43 -5.27 24.24
C VAL A 564 0.96 -4.03 23.46
N GLN A 565 1.09 -2.84 24.03
CA GLN A 565 0.70 -1.60 23.37
C GLN A 565 1.87 -0.70 23.01
N THR A 566 2.97 -0.76 23.71
CA THR A 566 4.08 0.21 23.65
C THR A 566 5.31 -0.28 22.90
N GLY A 567 5.42 -1.58 22.67
CA GLY A 567 6.56 -2.20 22.00
C GLY A 567 6.64 -1.93 20.50
N PHE A 568 7.65 -2.54 19.87
CA PHE A 568 7.94 -2.48 18.43
C PHE A 568 8.27 -1.08 17.90
N GLY A 569 9.01 -0.30 18.69
CA GLY A 569 9.47 1.03 18.28
C GLY A 569 8.41 2.14 18.35
N ARG A 570 7.21 1.87 18.87
CA ARG A 570 6.10 2.83 18.93
C ARG A 570 6.46 4.11 19.68
N VAL A 571 7.25 4.03 20.73
CA VAL A 571 7.68 5.19 21.52
C VAL A 571 8.77 6.04 20.85
N GLY A 572 9.27 5.61 19.70
CA GLY A 572 10.27 6.31 18.90
C GLY A 572 11.68 6.23 19.48
N THR A 573 11.87 6.55 20.76
CA THR A 573 13.18 6.57 21.42
C THR A 573 13.80 5.19 21.61
N HIS A 574 12.99 4.15 21.83
CA HIS A 574 13.42 2.79 22.11
C HIS A 574 12.51 1.78 21.37
N PHE A 575 13.03 0.57 21.13
CA PHE A 575 12.23 -0.50 20.54
C PHE A 575 11.20 -1.07 21.54
N TRP A 576 11.57 -1.14 22.83
CA TRP A 576 10.70 -1.50 23.96
C TRP A 576 10.61 -0.34 24.94
N ALA A 577 9.41 -0.02 25.40
CA ALA A 577 9.18 1.15 26.26
C ALA A 577 9.83 1.01 27.67
N PHE A 578 9.98 -0.22 28.20
CA PHE A 578 10.68 -0.42 29.47
C PHE A 578 12.13 0.09 29.46
N GLN A 579 12.77 0.15 28.28
CA GLN A 579 14.14 0.66 28.13
C GLN A 579 14.26 2.15 28.47
N GLN A 580 13.14 2.91 28.38
CA GLN A 580 13.13 4.34 28.76
C GLN A 580 13.48 4.56 30.25
N GLN A 581 13.24 3.57 31.11
CA GLN A 581 13.58 3.62 32.53
C GLN A 581 14.85 2.85 32.88
N ASN A 582 15.67 2.46 31.91
CA ASN A 582 16.91 1.73 32.09
C ASN A 582 16.79 0.45 32.95
N VAL A 583 15.66 -0.25 32.84
CA VAL A 583 15.43 -1.54 33.50
C VAL A 583 15.45 -2.68 32.49
N ILE A 584 15.76 -3.90 33.00
CA ILE A 584 15.58 -5.14 32.27
C ILE A 584 14.62 -6.01 33.09
N PRO A 585 13.41 -6.27 32.61
CA PRO A 585 12.46 -7.17 33.26
C PRO A 585 12.95 -8.62 33.20
N ASP A 586 12.31 -9.51 33.96
CA ASP A 586 12.56 -10.94 33.91
C ASP A 586 11.71 -11.62 32.81
N MET A 587 10.56 -11.02 32.50
CA MET A 587 9.69 -11.40 31.39
C MET A 587 9.11 -10.15 30.69
N VAL A 588 8.83 -10.30 29.41
CA VAL A 588 8.12 -9.28 28.60
C VAL A 588 6.93 -9.92 27.91
N VAL A 589 5.76 -9.31 28.05
CA VAL A 589 4.53 -9.68 27.35
C VAL A 589 4.37 -8.81 26.11
N ILE A 590 4.18 -9.44 24.96
CA ILE A 590 3.99 -8.75 23.67
C ILE A 590 2.74 -9.25 22.94
N GLY A 591 2.18 -8.42 22.08
CA GLY A 591 0.97 -8.72 21.30
C GLY A 591 0.69 -7.68 20.25
N LYS A 592 -0.55 -7.33 19.97
CA LYS A 592 -1.05 -6.29 19.04
C LYS A 592 -0.14 -5.98 17.83
N PRO A 593 0.91 -5.10 17.95
CA PRO A 593 1.80 -4.74 16.84
C PRO A 593 2.45 -5.93 16.17
N MET A 594 2.77 -6.97 16.95
CA MET A 594 3.49 -8.16 16.54
C MET A 594 2.87 -8.83 15.30
N GLY A 595 1.54 -8.87 15.22
CA GLY A 595 0.80 -9.52 14.14
C GLY A 595 0.20 -8.57 13.09
N ASN A 596 0.28 -7.25 13.30
CA ASN A 596 -0.34 -6.26 12.41
C ASN A 596 -1.81 -6.56 12.07
N GLY A 597 -2.60 -7.01 13.05
CA GLY A 597 -3.99 -7.44 12.87
C GLY A 597 -4.20 -8.96 12.85
N HIS A 598 -3.15 -9.74 12.61
CA HIS A 598 -3.18 -11.19 12.77
C HIS A 598 -3.09 -11.58 14.26
N PRO A 599 -3.88 -12.58 14.73
CA PRO A 599 -3.84 -13.03 16.12
C PRO A 599 -2.48 -13.58 16.53
N MET A 600 -1.73 -12.83 17.35
CA MET A 600 -0.41 -13.20 17.87
C MET A 600 -0.14 -12.56 19.22
N GLY A 601 0.67 -13.25 20.02
CA GLY A 601 1.26 -12.77 21.24
C GLY A 601 2.46 -13.64 21.63
N ALA A 602 3.27 -13.17 22.56
CA ALA A 602 4.37 -13.96 23.09
C ALA A 602 4.77 -13.52 24.50
N VAL A 603 5.44 -14.41 25.22
CA VAL A 603 6.20 -14.12 26.43
C VAL A 603 7.68 -14.31 26.11
N VAL A 604 8.47 -13.25 26.25
CA VAL A 604 9.94 -13.33 26.19
C VAL A 604 10.47 -13.35 27.62
N CYS A 605 11.39 -14.26 27.94
CA CYS A 605 11.92 -14.42 29.28
C CYS A 605 13.40 -14.79 29.29
N THR A 606 13.97 -14.91 30.50
CA THR A 606 15.32 -15.43 30.69
C THR A 606 15.35 -16.95 30.49
N ALA A 607 16.51 -17.50 30.09
CA ALA A 607 16.69 -18.97 30.00
C ALA A 607 16.41 -19.66 31.31
N GLU A 608 16.85 -19.12 32.44
CA GLU A 608 16.61 -19.66 33.78
C GLU A 608 15.12 -19.89 34.05
N LEU A 609 14.27 -18.90 33.76
CA LEU A 609 12.82 -19.03 33.91
C LEU A 609 12.23 -20.07 32.97
N ALA A 610 12.66 -20.08 31.73
CA ALA A 610 12.17 -21.07 30.76
C ALA A 610 12.57 -22.49 31.14
N ASP A 611 13.80 -22.70 31.57
CA ASP A 611 14.33 -24.01 31.97
C ASP A 611 13.62 -24.53 33.25
N THR A 612 13.48 -23.69 34.28
CA THR A 612 12.71 -24.01 35.48
C THR A 612 11.26 -24.35 35.15
N PHE A 613 10.61 -23.56 34.31
CA PHE A 613 9.23 -23.82 33.91
C PHE A 613 9.05 -25.13 33.13
N SER A 614 10.09 -25.59 32.42
CA SER A 614 10.09 -26.83 31.68
C SER A 614 10.11 -28.10 32.58
N GLU A 615 10.47 -27.96 33.87
CA GLU A 615 10.40 -29.03 34.86
C GLU A 615 8.96 -29.36 35.28
N GLY A 616 8.01 -28.48 34.93
CA GLY A 616 6.59 -28.65 35.24
C GLY A 616 5.80 -29.37 34.15
N VAL A 617 4.51 -29.07 34.05
CA VAL A 617 3.62 -29.61 33.04
C VAL A 617 3.93 -29.00 31.67
N GLU A 618 3.95 -29.86 30.63
CA GLU A 618 4.15 -29.47 29.23
C GLU A 618 3.35 -28.18 28.86
N PHE A 619 4.01 -27.24 28.21
CA PHE A 619 3.36 -26.12 27.57
C PHE A 619 3.05 -26.46 26.10
N PHE A 620 1.79 -26.31 25.72
CA PHE A 620 1.34 -26.51 24.36
C PHE A 620 0.28 -25.45 23.99
N SER A 621 0.44 -24.82 22.82
CA SER A 621 -0.59 -23.99 22.18
C SER A 621 -0.87 -24.53 20.79
N SER A 622 -2.15 -24.72 20.45
CA SER A 622 -2.56 -25.25 19.13
C SER A 622 -2.17 -24.32 17.99
N PHE A 623 -2.15 -23.03 18.24
CA PHE A 623 -1.93 -22.01 17.19
C PHE A 623 -0.74 -21.09 17.46
N GLY A 624 -0.26 -21.00 18.71
CA GLY A 624 0.90 -20.17 19.06
C GLY A 624 2.15 -20.64 18.30
N GLY A 625 2.81 -19.75 17.58
CA GLY A 625 4.02 -20.04 16.82
C GLY A 625 3.81 -20.82 15.52
N ASN A 626 2.59 -20.91 14.99
CA ASN A 626 2.36 -21.57 13.69
C ASN A 626 3.11 -20.87 12.55
N PRO A 627 3.42 -21.57 11.44
CA PRO A 627 4.21 -21.02 10.33
C PRO A 627 3.70 -19.71 9.76
N VAL A 628 2.38 -19.56 9.61
CA VAL A 628 1.77 -18.31 9.07
C VAL A 628 1.98 -17.15 10.02
N SER A 629 1.76 -17.35 11.32
CA SER A 629 2.04 -16.33 12.33
C SER A 629 3.51 -15.92 12.35
N CYS A 630 4.43 -16.89 12.23
CA CYS A 630 5.87 -16.61 12.23
C CYS A 630 6.29 -15.74 11.04
N VAL A 631 5.86 -16.04 9.83
CA VAL A 631 6.21 -15.22 8.65
C VAL A 631 5.56 -13.84 8.68
N ILE A 632 4.35 -13.71 9.23
CA ILE A 632 3.70 -12.42 9.45
C ILE A 632 4.51 -11.57 10.42
N GLY A 633 4.85 -12.14 11.61
CA GLY A 633 5.64 -11.41 12.61
C GLY A 633 7.02 -11.02 12.09
N LYS A 634 7.68 -11.89 11.31
CA LYS A 634 8.94 -11.58 10.64
C LYS A 634 8.77 -10.42 9.64
N ALA A 635 7.74 -10.46 8.79
CA ALA A 635 7.47 -9.39 7.83
C ALA A 635 7.20 -8.06 8.54
N VAL A 636 6.53 -8.05 9.70
CA VAL A 636 6.33 -6.84 10.50
C VAL A 636 7.67 -6.26 10.98
N LEU A 637 8.58 -7.08 11.52
CA LEU A 637 9.91 -6.63 11.93
C LEU A 637 10.71 -6.03 10.76
N GLU A 638 10.67 -6.70 9.62
CA GLU A 638 11.33 -6.23 8.40
C GLU A 638 10.78 -4.88 7.93
N VAL A 639 9.45 -4.70 7.93
CA VAL A 639 8.84 -3.41 7.55
C VAL A 639 9.24 -2.30 8.52
N ILE A 640 9.24 -2.55 9.84
CA ILE A 640 9.66 -1.57 10.83
C ILE A 640 11.09 -1.08 10.55
N ALA A 641 11.99 -2.00 10.20
CA ALA A 641 13.38 -1.68 9.91
C ALA A 641 13.56 -0.99 8.54
N GLU A 642 12.98 -1.54 7.46
CA GLU A 642 13.15 -1.04 6.09
C GLU A 642 12.50 0.32 5.87
N GLU A 643 11.39 0.59 6.56
CA GLU A 643 10.68 1.85 6.46
C GLU A 643 11.02 2.81 7.61
N GLU A 644 11.99 2.47 8.46
CA GLU A 644 12.48 3.30 9.55
C GLU A 644 11.35 3.81 10.48
N LEU A 645 10.32 2.97 10.73
CA LEU A 645 9.10 3.41 11.41
C LEU A 645 9.33 3.93 12.83
N GLN A 646 10.32 3.40 13.55
CA GLN A 646 10.70 3.90 14.87
C GLN A 646 11.23 5.33 14.79
N GLN A 647 12.07 5.64 13.81
CA GLN A 647 12.62 6.97 13.58
C GLN A 647 11.52 7.96 13.14
N GLN A 648 10.61 7.49 12.27
CA GLN A 648 9.46 8.28 11.88
C GLN A 648 8.55 8.61 13.07
N ALA A 649 8.30 7.65 13.96
CA ALA A 649 7.52 7.88 15.19
C ALA A 649 8.17 8.96 16.07
N LEU A 650 9.49 8.92 16.25
CA LEU A 650 10.23 9.95 17.00
C LEU A 650 10.16 11.33 16.33
N HIS A 651 10.38 11.36 15.01
CA HIS A 651 10.34 12.61 14.24
C HIS A 651 8.94 13.27 14.31
N ASN A 652 7.90 12.50 14.02
CA ASN A 652 6.52 12.99 14.01
C ASN A 652 6.04 13.39 15.42
N GLY A 653 6.42 12.64 16.45
CA GLY A 653 6.14 12.98 17.84
C GLY A 653 6.77 14.32 18.22
N ASN A 654 8.05 14.53 17.90
CA ASN A 654 8.75 15.79 18.13
C ASN A 654 8.16 16.97 17.35
N TYR A 655 7.67 16.74 16.14
CA TYR A 655 6.96 17.75 15.36
C TYR A 655 5.64 18.14 16.01
N TYR A 656 4.83 17.16 16.42
CA TYR A 656 3.54 17.37 17.08
C TYR A 656 3.63 18.20 18.35
N PHE A 657 4.67 17.97 19.18
CA PHE A 657 4.89 18.74 20.41
C PHE A 657 5.42 20.15 20.18
N LYS A 658 5.85 20.50 18.95
CA LYS A 658 6.28 21.86 18.59
C LYS A 658 5.16 22.72 18.02
N CYS A 659 4.10 22.09 17.53
CA CYS A 659 2.87 22.74 17.04
C CYS A 659 1.85 22.92 18.15
#